data_ec97c0573e6261b644d4e725609ed302
#
_entry.id   ec97c0573e6261b644d4e725609ed302
#
_cell.length_a   1.000
_cell.length_b   1.000
_cell.length_c   1.000
_cell.angle_alpha   90.00
_cell.angle_beta   90.00
_cell.angle_gamma   90.00
#
_symmetry.space_group_name_H-M   'P 1'
#
loop_
_entity.id
_entity.type
_entity.pdbx_description
1 polymer ?
#
loop_
_entity_poly.entity_id
_entity_poly.type
_entity_poly.pdbx_seq_one_letter_code
_entity_poly.pdbx_strand_id
1 'polypeptide(L)'
;MVTLANGGAWLVNGAEIIADGPKAQAELAAKTGRTVSKEEAKKQTIAYGILENHNTSGNMEKLKIKFDKLTSHDITFVGIIQTARASGLTKLPIPYVLTNCHNSLCAVGGTINEDDHLFGLTCAKKYGGVYVPPHQAVIHQFAREMLAGGGKMILGSDSHTRYGALGTMAMGEGGPELVKQLLNQTYDIRMPEVVGVYLTGKPEKGVGPQDVALAIIGAVFANGYVKNKVMEFVGPGVANLSADFRIGIDVMTTETTCLSSIWQTDDQIREFYEIHGREAEYKELAPGQTAYYDGLIEVDLSKVKPMIAMPFHPSNTYTIEELNANLTDILADVEKKAAVSLDNAVPYSLKDKVRDGRFYVDQGIIAGCAGGGFENICAAADILKGSYIGNQEFTLSVYPASMPIYMELIKNGCAATILETGAVMKTAFCGPCFGAGDTPANNAFSIRHSTRNFPNREGSKLQNGQIASVALMDARSIAATAANQGRLTAATEFDGPIGKYQYHFDSKIYQNRVFDSHGVADPSVEIHFGPNIKDWPTMCALPENLVLQVVSEIHDPVTTTDELIPSGETSSYRSNPLGLAEFTLSRKDPAYVGLAKEIHKAQEALMDGKDPVTVKPELAEIMDEIHVQFPQAANDNIGFGSTIFAVKPGDGSAREQAASCQKVLGGWANIANEYATKRYRSNLINWGMLPFVIPDGDLPFTNHDYLFFPGIRKAVEEKAAEITGYVVDANGLKPFTVTLGELTDEERQIILKGCLINYNRVEK
;
A
#
# COMPACT_ATOMS: atom_id res chain seq x y z
N MET A 1 -10.41 -7.53 24.14
CA MET A 1 -9.34 -7.65 23.14
C MET A 1 -8.96 -6.27 22.62
N VAL A 2 -9.74 -5.67 21.73
CA VAL A 2 -9.53 -4.30 21.21
C VAL A 2 -10.73 -3.44 21.55
N THR A 3 -10.50 -2.23 22.07
CA THR A 3 -11.54 -1.26 22.44
C THR A 3 -11.20 0.11 21.83
N LEU A 4 -12.19 0.79 21.25
CA LEU A 4 -12.02 2.12 20.67
C LEU A 4 -12.66 3.17 21.60
N ALA A 5 -11.94 4.23 21.89
CA ALA A 5 -12.50 5.37 22.59
C ALA A 5 -13.40 6.19 21.67
N ASN A 6 -14.48 6.78 22.23
CA ASN A 6 -15.40 7.66 21.47
C ASN A 6 -14.84 9.09 21.27
N GLY A 7 -13.63 9.36 21.71
CA GLY A 7 -12.98 10.68 21.61
C GLY A 7 -11.50 10.57 21.89
N GLY A 8 -10.84 11.72 22.08
CA GLY A 8 -9.42 11.75 22.40
C GLY A 8 -9.11 11.25 23.81
N ALA A 9 -7.83 11.11 24.11
CA ALA A 9 -7.36 10.70 25.41
C ALA A 9 -6.01 11.34 25.75
N TRP A 10 -5.77 11.47 27.04
CA TRP A 10 -4.51 11.91 27.60
C TRP A 10 -3.72 10.69 28.07
N LEU A 11 -2.43 10.66 27.77
CA LEU A 11 -1.49 9.68 28.31
C LEU A 11 -0.57 10.40 29.31
N VAL A 12 -0.56 9.95 30.54
CA VAL A 12 0.22 10.53 31.63
C VAL A 12 1.37 9.59 31.99
N ASN A 13 2.58 10.13 32.02
CA ASN A 13 3.82 9.39 32.34
C ASN A 13 4.01 8.08 31.54
N GLY A 14 3.47 8.03 30.32
CA GLY A 14 3.56 6.85 29.44
C GLY A 14 2.75 5.62 29.88
N ALA A 15 1.96 5.70 30.95
CA ALA A 15 1.34 4.55 31.56
C ALA A 15 -0.15 4.71 31.93
N GLU A 16 -0.63 5.91 32.13
CA GLU A 16 -2.01 6.12 32.60
C GLU A 16 -2.83 6.88 31.56
N ILE A 17 -4.02 6.36 31.27
CA ILE A 17 -4.98 6.98 30.35
C ILE A 17 -6.02 7.78 31.12
N ILE A 18 -6.30 9.00 30.64
CA ILE A 18 -7.43 9.82 31.06
C ILE A 18 -8.26 10.11 29.81
N ALA A 19 -9.51 9.65 29.79
CA ALA A 19 -10.42 9.91 28.70
C ALA A 19 -10.71 11.42 28.57
N ASP A 20 -10.82 11.93 27.33
CA ASP A 20 -11.19 13.32 27.10
C ASP A 20 -12.65 13.57 27.55
N GLY A 21 -12.85 14.66 28.29
CA GLY A 21 -14.17 14.98 28.84
C GLY A 21 -14.13 16.09 29.89
N PRO A 22 -15.29 16.46 30.44
CA PRO A 22 -15.40 17.60 31.38
C PRO A 22 -14.53 17.48 32.66
N LYS A 23 -14.17 16.25 33.06
CA LYS A 23 -13.36 16.00 34.25
C LYS A 23 -11.87 15.86 33.95
N ALA A 24 -11.47 15.76 32.69
CA ALA A 24 -10.09 15.43 32.30
C ALA A 24 -9.05 16.38 32.90
N GLN A 25 -9.30 17.69 32.87
CA GLN A 25 -8.37 18.68 33.42
C GLN A 25 -8.21 18.58 34.95
N ALA A 26 -9.28 18.24 35.66
CA ALA A 26 -9.21 18.02 37.12
C ALA A 26 -8.41 16.74 37.45
N GLU A 27 -8.60 15.67 36.70
CA GLU A 27 -7.84 14.43 36.84
C GLU A 27 -6.36 14.62 36.47
N LEU A 28 -6.07 15.38 35.39
CA LEU A 28 -4.71 15.77 35.02
C LEU A 28 -4.02 16.54 36.14
N ALA A 29 -4.67 17.56 36.68
CA ALA A 29 -4.14 18.36 37.77
C ALA A 29 -3.89 17.53 39.02
N ALA A 30 -4.76 16.59 39.36
CA ALA A 30 -4.60 15.68 40.47
C ALA A 30 -3.38 14.74 40.31
N LYS A 31 -3.10 14.29 39.07
CA LYS A 31 -2.01 13.33 38.78
C LYS A 31 -0.66 14.02 38.48
N THR A 32 -0.67 15.19 37.87
CA THR A 32 0.54 15.87 37.38
C THR A 32 0.87 17.16 38.11
N GLY A 33 -0.04 17.65 38.97
CA GLY A 33 0.11 18.93 39.64
C GLY A 33 -0.16 20.17 38.76
N ARG A 34 -0.55 19.99 37.50
CA ARG A 34 -0.79 21.08 36.54
C ARG A 34 -1.89 20.73 35.53
N THR A 35 -2.50 21.77 34.97
CA THR A 35 -3.33 21.65 33.78
C THR A 35 -2.49 21.84 32.52
N VAL A 36 -2.82 21.13 31.44
CA VAL A 36 -2.11 21.21 30.14
C VAL A 36 -3.17 21.34 29.06
N SER A 37 -3.02 22.30 28.14
CA SER A 37 -3.94 22.40 26.98
C SER A 37 -3.76 21.24 26.02
N LYS A 38 -4.79 20.93 25.22
CA LYS A 38 -4.69 19.88 24.18
C LYS A 38 -3.58 20.19 23.18
N GLU A 39 -3.47 21.44 22.77
CA GLU A 39 -2.45 21.92 21.82
C GLU A 39 -1.03 21.69 22.35
N GLU A 40 -0.79 21.95 23.63
CA GLU A 40 0.51 21.69 24.26
C GLU A 40 0.78 20.19 24.40
N ALA A 41 -0.24 19.43 24.77
CA ALA A 41 -0.10 17.99 24.96
C ALA A 41 0.07 17.22 23.62
N LYS A 42 -0.55 17.67 22.53
CA LYS A 42 -0.30 17.12 21.18
C LYS A 42 1.18 17.22 20.78
N LYS A 43 1.87 18.29 21.16
CA LYS A 43 3.30 18.46 20.90
C LYS A 43 4.18 17.44 21.64
N GLN A 44 3.63 16.75 22.64
CA GLN A 44 4.34 15.72 23.41
C GLN A 44 4.20 14.33 22.80
N THR A 45 3.51 14.15 21.69
CA THR A 45 3.50 12.88 20.95
C THR A 45 4.81 12.68 20.20
N ILE A 46 5.23 11.43 20.03
CA ILE A 46 6.43 11.08 19.25
C ILE A 46 6.26 11.55 17.82
N ALA A 47 5.08 11.31 17.25
CA ALA A 47 4.73 11.68 15.88
C ALA A 47 4.89 13.18 15.63
N TYR A 48 4.40 14.03 16.54
CA TYR A 48 4.55 15.48 16.39
C TYR A 48 6.02 15.88 16.30
N GLY A 49 6.87 15.40 17.22
CA GLY A 49 8.28 15.75 17.24
C GLY A 49 9.04 15.32 15.98
N ILE A 50 8.72 14.15 15.42
CA ILE A 50 9.33 13.68 14.17
C ILE A 50 8.88 14.55 12.99
N LEU A 51 7.58 14.83 12.87
CA LEU A 51 7.04 15.68 11.80
C LEU A 51 7.57 17.11 11.88
N GLU A 52 7.67 17.69 13.09
CA GLU A 52 8.25 19.03 13.29
C GLU A 52 9.71 19.11 12.81
N ASN A 53 10.52 18.10 13.14
CA ASN A 53 11.93 18.05 12.75
C ASN A 53 12.15 17.91 11.24
N HIS A 54 11.19 17.37 10.48
CA HIS A 54 11.28 17.17 9.03
C HIS A 54 10.48 18.20 8.23
N ASN A 55 9.76 19.08 8.93
CA ASN A 55 8.94 20.12 8.30
C ASN A 55 9.78 21.35 7.94
N THR A 56 9.80 21.71 6.67
CA THR A 56 10.54 22.89 6.18
C THR A 56 9.66 24.13 5.98
N SER A 57 8.32 24.02 6.21
CA SER A 57 7.41 25.15 6.00
C SER A 57 7.42 26.19 7.12
N GLY A 58 7.90 25.84 8.32
CA GLY A 58 7.73 26.63 9.52
C GLY A 58 6.29 26.72 10.03
N ASN A 59 5.35 26.00 9.43
CA ASN A 59 3.92 25.97 9.77
C ASN A 59 3.48 24.54 10.09
N MET A 60 3.04 24.29 11.31
CA MET A 60 2.62 22.96 11.75
C MET A 60 1.21 22.56 11.31
N GLU A 61 0.43 23.46 10.70
CA GLU A 61 -0.85 23.08 10.07
C GLU A 61 -0.67 22.57 8.64
N LYS A 62 0.32 23.13 7.93
CA LYS A 62 0.66 22.82 6.52
C LYS A 62 2.11 22.43 6.41
N LEU A 63 2.38 21.14 6.51
CA LEU A 63 3.72 20.60 6.53
C LEU A 63 4.29 20.48 5.12
N LYS A 64 5.58 20.75 4.99
CA LYS A 64 6.43 20.50 3.82
C LYS A 64 7.57 19.58 4.24
N ILE A 65 7.33 18.28 4.12
CA ILE A 65 8.22 17.25 4.66
C ILE A 65 9.35 16.94 3.68
N LYS A 66 10.58 16.84 4.21
CA LYS A 66 11.73 16.23 3.55
C LYS A 66 12.09 14.94 4.27
N PHE A 67 12.21 13.86 3.49
CA PHE A 67 12.60 12.55 4.01
C PHE A 67 14.12 12.41 4.07
N ASP A 68 14.60 11.56 5.00
CA ASP A 68 16.03 11.26 5.15
C ASP A 68 16.51 10.26 4.08
N LYS A 69 15.69 9.28 3.72
CA LYS A 69 16.06 8.18 2.81
C LYS A 69 14.86 7.73 1.99
N LEU A 70 15.14 7.10 0.84
CA LEU A 70 14.13 6.53 -0.05
C LEU A 70 14.39 5.05 -0.27
N THR A 71 13.30 4.29 -0.56
CA THR A 71 13.39 2.88 -0.94
C THR A 71 12.33 2.51 -1.97
N SER A 72 12.70 1.70 -2.95
CA SER A 72 11.80 1.20 -4.00
C SER A 72 12.12 -0.22 -4.39
N HIS A 73 11.13 -0.90 -4.96
CA HIS A 73 11.31 -2.24 -5.51
C HIS A 73 11.25 -2.26 -7.04
N ASP A 74 11.61 -3.37 -7.62
CA ASP A 74 11.84 -3.59 -9.05
C ASP A 74 10.63 -3.33 -9.95
N ILE A 75 9.41 -3.48 -9.49
CA ILE A 75 8.23 -3.11 -10.29
C ILE A 75 7.87 -1.62 -10.24
N THR A 76 8.64 -0.78 -9.53
CA THR A 76 8.38 0.66 -9.41
C THR A 76 9.60 1.53 -9.74
N PHE A 77 10.81 1.12 -9.40
CA PHE A 77 11.97 2.00 -9.49
C PHE A 77 12.30 2.41 -10.94
N VAL A 78 12.03 1.57 -11.94
CA VAL A 78 12.29 1.92 -13.35
C VAL A 78 11.45 3.13 -13.74
N GLY A 79 10.14 3.08 -13.49
CA GLY A 79 9.22 4.19 -13.78
C GLY A 79 9.55 5.45 -12.99
N ILE A 80 9.94 5.32 -11.71
CA ILE A 80 10.34 6.44 -10.85
C ILE A 80 11.59 7.12 -11.43
N ILE A 81 12.62 6.36 -11.76
CA ILE A 81 13.87 6.91 -12.29
C ILE A 81 13.65 7.51 -13.68
N GLN A 82 12.86 6.87 -14.54
CA GLN A 82 12.50 7.42 -15.85
C GLN A 82 11.75 8.76 -15.72
N THR A 83 10.80 8.84 -14.77
CA THR A 83 10.06 10.08 -14.48
C THR A 83 11.01 11.17 -13.94
N ALA A 84 11.88 10.82 -13.00
CA ALA A 84 12.85 11.77 -12.44
C ALA A 84 13.86 12.25 -13.50
N ARG A 85 14.34 11.37 -14.38
CA ARG A 85 15.21 11.73 -15.51
C ARG A 85 14.53 12.68 -16.49
N ALA A 86 13.30 12.37 -16.87
CA ALA A 86 12.49 13.23 -17.73
C ALA A 86 12.23 14.62 -17.11
N SER A 87 12.28 14.69 -15.77
CA SER A 87 12.11 15.90 -14.97
C SER A 87 13.44 16.59 -14.59
N GLY A 88 14.60 16.07 -15.03
CA GLY A 88 15.91 16.72 -14.84
C GLY A 88 16.83 16.14 -13.77
N LEU A 89 16.61 14.90 -13.32
CA LEU A 89 17.51 14.23 -12.35
C LEU A 89 18.94 14.13 -12.90
N THR A 90 19.91 14.59 -12.11
CA THR A 90 21.34 14.48 -12.42
C THR A 90 22.13 13.67 -11.38
N LYS A 91 21.65 13.62 -10.14
CA LYS A 91 22.26 12.98 -8.98
C LYS A 91 21.20 12.74 -7.91
N LEU A 92 21.32 11.68 -7.12
CA LEU A 92 20.46 11.45 -5.96
C LEU A 92 20.82 12.41 -4.82
N PRO A 93 19.85 13.21 -4.33
CA PRO A 93 20.13 14.18 -3.26
C PRO A 93 20.18 13.52 -1.87
N ILE A 94 19.57 12.37 -1.71
CA ILE A 94 19.50 11.57 -0.47
C ILE A 94 19.67 10.09 -0.79
N PRO A 95 20.05 9.24 0.18
CA PRO A 95 20.17 7.80 -0.05
C PRO A 95 18.91 7.18 -0.64
N TYR A 96 19.05 6.45 -1.73
CA TYR A 96 17.97 5.74 -2.40
C TYR A 96 18.36 4.29 -2.66
N VAL A 97 17.55 3.37 -2.16
CA VAL A 97 17.78 1.92 -2.25
C VAL A 97 16.81 1.29 -3.24
N LEU A 98 17.36 0.56 -4.20
CA LEU A 98 16.65 -0.17 -5.24
C LEU A 98 16.71 -1.67 -4.93
N THR A 99 15.60 -2.26 -4.49
CA THR A 99 15.55 -3.67 -4.05
C THR A 99 14.78 -4.52 -5.04
N ASN A 100 15.38 -5.64 -5.48
CA ASN A 100 14.76 -6.55 -6.43
C ASN A 100 14.10 -7.73 -5.72
N CYS A 101 12.79 -7.64 -5.45
CA CYS A 101 12.08 -8.64 -4.66
C CYS A 101 10.62 -8.88 -5.08
N HIS A 102 10.09 -8.09 -6.02
CA HIS A 102 8.73 -8.23 -6.54
C HIS A 102 8.72 -8.85 -7.92
N ASN A 103 9.73 -8.59 -8.73
CA ASN A 103 9.77 -9.10 -10.07
C ASN A 103 10.18 -10.58 -10.14
N SER A 104 9.83 -11.19 -11.24
CA SER A 104 9.74 -12.65 -11.37
C SER A 104 11.04 -13.43 -11.38
N LEU A 105 12.22 -12.80 -11.37
CA LEU A 105 13.50 -13.53 -11.30
C LEU A 105 13.65 -14.44 -10.07
N CYS A 106 12.92 -14.15 -9.00
CA CYS A 106 12.92 -15.03 -7.83
C CYS A 106 12.05 -16.28 -7.99
N ALA A 107 11.09 -16.28 -8.91
CA ALA A 107 10.15 -17.39 -9.13
C ALA A 107 9.91 -17.68 -10.62
N VAL A 108 9.55 -16.68 -11.41
CA VAL A 108 9.26 -16.81 -12.85
C VAL A 108 10.04 -15.73 -13.56
N GLY A 109 11.20 -16.02 -14.08
CA GLY A 109 12.09 -15.05 -14.71
C GLY A 109 11.97 -14.99 -16.22
N GLY A 110 12.30 -13.85 -16.77
CA GLY A 110 12.47 -13.62 -18.20
C GLY A 110 13.51 -12.54 -18.44
N THR A 111 14.05 -12.48 -19.64
CA THR A 111 15.05 -11.47 -20.04
C THR A 111 14.56 -10.05 -19.74
N ILE A 112 13.25 -9.80 -19.95
CA ILE A 112 12.60 -8.52 -19.64
C ILE A 112 12.77 -8.08 -18.17
N ASN A 113 12.80 -9.02 -17.24
CA ASN A 113 12.96 -8.74 -15.82
C ASN A 113 14.41 -8.45 -15.47
N GLU A 114 15.36 -9.19 -16.08
CA GLU A 114 16.78 -8.94 -15.90
C GLU A 114 17.21 -7.61 -16.49
N ASP A 115 16.59 -7.16 -17.60
CA ASP A 115 16.80 -5.82 -18.14
C ASP A 115 16.42 -4.73 -17.14
N ASP A 116 15.30 -4.89 -16.42
CA ASP A 116 14.90 -3.97 -15.34
C ASP A 116 15.92 -3.95 -14.20
N HIS A 117 16.47 -5.11 -13.84
CA HIS A 117 17.48 -5.21 -12.79
C HIS A 117 18.79 -4.57 -13.21
N LEU A 118 19.26 -4.78 -14.45
CA LEU A 118 20.45 -4.12 -14.98
C LEU A 118 20.26 -2.62 -15.13
N PHE A 119 19.05 -2.16 -15.50
CA PHE A 119 18.70 -0.75 -15.45
C PHE A 119 18.89 -0.19 -14.04
N GLY A 120 18.34 -0.85 -13.01
CA GLY A 120 18.48 -0.44 -11.61
C GLY A 120 19.92 -0.38 -11.15
N LEU A 121 20.74 -1.39 -11.46
CA LEU A 121 22.17 -1.41 -11.12
C LEU A 121 22.95 -0.26 -11.78
N THR A 122 22.74 -0.05 -13.08
CA THR A 122 23.44 1.03 -13.80
C THR A 122 22.96 2.41 -13.36
N CYS A 123 21.69 2.57 -12.99
CA CYS A 123 21.19 3.80 -12.38
C CYS A 123 21.76 4.04 -10.97
N ALA A 124 21.89 3.02 -10.14
CA ALA A 124 22.52 3.13 -8.82
C ALA A 124 23.97 3.60 -8.95
N LYS A 125 24.73 3.04 -9.91
CA LYS A 125 26.10 3.51 -10.23
C LYS A 125 26.12 4.94 -10.70
N LYS A 126 25.27 5.26 -11.70
CA LYS A 126 25.28 6.59 -12.33
C LYS A 126 24.88 7.69 -11.39
N TYR A 127 23.87 7.50 -10.57
CA TYR A 127 23.27 8.54 -9.73
C TYR A 127 23.69 8.49 -8.26
N GLY A 128 24.40 7.46 -7.83
CA GLY A 128 24.90 7.38 -6.45
C GLY A 128 23.94 6.66 -5.49
N GLY A 129 23.30 5.58 -5.92
CA GLY A 129 22.35 4.81 -5.13
C GLY A 129 22.88 3.48 -4.57
N VAL A 130 21.98 2.72 -3.98
CA VAL A 130 22.22 1.35 -3.49
C VAL A 130 21.36 0.38 -4.30
N TYR A 131 21.94 -0.74 -4.73
CA TYR A 131 21.23 -1.77 -5.48
C TYR A 131 21.32 -3.11 -4.76
N VAL A 132 20.15 -3.66 -4.42
CA VAL A 132 20.00 -4.97 -3.76
C VAL A 132 19.50 -5.97 -4.79
N PRO A 133 20.33 -6.96 -5.17
CA PRO A 133 19.96 -7.96 -6.18
C PRO A 133 18.81 -8.88 -5.73
N PRO A 134 18.16 -9.62 -6.68
CA PRO A 134 17.18 -10.63 -6.34
C PRO A 134 17.71 -11.65 -5.33
N HIS A 135 16.81 -12.27 -4.57
CA HIS A 135 17.06 -13.29 -3.56
C HIS A 135 17.74 -12.82 -2.26
N GLN A 136 18.22 -11.56 -2.19
CA GLN A 136 18.94 -11.06 -1.02
C GLN A 136 18.03 -10.66 0.13
N ALA A 137 16.99 -9.87 -0.17
CA ALA A 137 16.00 -9.44 0.83
C ALA A 137 14.72 -8.94 0.15
N VAL A 138 13.60 -8.99 0.86
CA VAL A 138 12.44 -8.18 0.51
C VAL A 138 12.73 -6.72 0.90
N ILE A 139 12.12 -5.77 0.17
CA ILE A 139 12.39 -4.34 0.33
C ILE A 139 12.34 -3.87 1.79
N HIS A 140 11.30 -4.27 2.53
CA HIS A 140 11.11 -3.79 3.89
C HIS A 140 12.06 -4.45 4.89
N GLN A 141 12.49 -5.68 4.65
CA GLN A 141 13.46 -6.32 5.53
C GLN A 141 14.86 -5.70 5.35
N PHE A 142 15.28 -5.45 4.11
CA PHE A 142 16.53 -4.71 3.88
C PHE A 142 16.50 -3.32 4.52
N ALA A 143 15.37 -2.61 4.39
CA ALA A 143 15.22 -1.29 5.00
C ALA A 143 15.29 -1.34 6.54
N ARG A 144 14.70 -2.34 7.18
CA ARG A 144 14.78 -2.56 8.64
C ARG A 144 16.22 -2.82 9.08
N GLU A 145 16.90 -3.72 8.37
CA GLU A 145 18.26 -4.14 8.70
C GLU A 145 19.29 -3.03 8.43
N MET A 146 19.12 -2.24 7.34
CA MET A 146 20.18 -1.36 6.82
C MET A 146 19.85 0.14 6.75
N LEU A 147 18.55 0.54 6.76
CA LEU A 147 18.15 1.93 6.55
C LEU A 147 17.51 2.59 7.76
N ALA A 148 16.66 1.89 8.49
CA ALA A 148 15.89 2.45 9.60
C ALA A 148 16.79 3.15 10.62
N GLY A 149 16.27 4.16 11.30
CA GLY A 149 16.96 4.90 12.36
C GLY A 149 15.96 5.67 13.23
N GLY A 150 16.22 5.76 14.52
CA GLY A 150 15.36 6.42 15.49
C GLY A 150 15.14 7.90 15.17
N GLY A 151 13.88 8.31 15.09
CA GLY A 151 13.51 9.70 14.75
C GLY A 151 13.69 10.09 13.29
N LYS A 152 14.01 9.13 12.39
CA LYS A 152 14.14 9.35 10.96
C LYS A 152 12.81 9.20 10.24
N MET A 153 12.76 9.74 9.01
CA MET A 153 11.64 9.55 8.08
C MET A 153 12.11 8.91 6.78
N ILE A 154 11.40 7.87 6.33
CA ILE A 154 11.68 7.14 5.08
C ILE A 154 10.44 7.13 4.21
N LEU A 155 10.61 7.47 2.92
CA LEU A 155 9.56 7.33 1.90
C LEU A 155 9.86 6.14 1.01
N GLY A 156 8.87 5.29 0.81
CA GLY A 156 8.97 4.13 -0.06
C GLY A 156 7.89 4.08 -1.13
N SER A 157 8.19 3.44 -2.24
CA SER A 157 7.22 3.23 -3.33
C SER A 157 6.28 2.04 -3.08
N ASP A 158 6.50 1.29 -2.02
CA ASP A 158 5.61 0.21 -1.57
C ASP A 158 4.72 0.68 -0.42
N SER A 159 3.46 0.24 -0.43
CA SER A 159 2.46 0.62 0.58
C SER A 159 2.79 0.13 2.00
N HIS A 160 3.53 -0.97 2.13
CA HIS A 160 3.96 -1.52 3.42
C HIS A 160 5.25 -0.90 3.95
N THR A 161 5.64 0.26 3.44
CA THR A 161 6.75 1.06 4.00
C THR A 161 6.38 1.55 5.39
N ARG A 162 6.64 0.70 6.39
CA ARG A 162 6.34 0.88 7.81
C ARG A 162 7.53 0.39 8.63
N TYR A 163 8.17 1.30 9.35
CA TYR A 163 9.35 1.01 10.18
C TYR A 163 9.21 1.66 11.55
N GLY A 164 7.99 1.99 11.93
CA GLY A 164 7.64 2.65 13.19
C GLY A 164 8.10 1.87 14.41
N ALA A 165 8.05 0.54 14.36
CA ALA A 165 8.55 -0.34 15.41
C ALA A 165 10.03 -0.10 15.75
N LEU A 166 10.83 0.37 14.80
CA LEU A 166 12.24 0.71 14.96
C LEU A 166 12.50 2.21 15.22
N GLY A 167 11.43 2.97 15.51
CA GLY A 167 11.51 4.41 15.74
C GLY A 167 11.64 5.26 14.48
N THR A 168 11.37 4.68 13.29
CA THR A 168 11.42 5.39 12.00
C THR A 168 10.00 5.60 11.48
N MET A 169 9.57 6.86 11.34
CA MET A 169 8.30 7.16 10.70
C MET A 169 8.43 6.97 9.19
N ALA A 170 7.78 5.94 8.67
CA ALA A 170 7.90 5.59 7.26
C ALA A 170 6.54 5.66 6.56
N MET A 171 6.55 6.14 5.32
CA MET A 171 5.35 6.32 4.51
C MET A 171 5.52 5.62 3.17
N GLY A 172 4.47 4.91 2.75
CA GLY A 172 4.41 4.30 1.43
C GLY A 172 3.56 5.16 0.50
N GLU A 173 4.15 5.62 -0.60
CA GLU A 173 3.48 6.49 -1.58
C GLU A 173 3.70 6.01 -3.02
N GLY A 174 3.09 6.67 -3.98
CA GLY A 174 3.33 6.41 -5.39
C GLY A 174 4.64 7.00 -5.88
N GLY A 175 5.08 6.53 -7.04
CA GLY A 175 6.33 6.94 -7.66
C GLY A 175 6.53 8.46 -7.77
N PRO A 176 5.53 9.24 -8.16
CA PRO A 176 5.67 10.70 -8.27
C PRO A 176 6.06 11.41 -6.96
N GLU A 177 5.63 10.92 -5.80
CA GLU A 177 6.06 11.52 -4.53
C GLU A 177 7.55 11.25 -4.25
N LEU A 178 8.07 10.08 -4.65
CA LEU A 178 9.50 9.81 -4.60
C LEU A 178 10.26 10.71 -5.60
N VAL A 179 9.71 10.91 -6.80
CA VAL A 179 10.29 11.83 -7.80
C VAL A 179 10.46 13.24 -7.24
N LYS A 180 9.47 13.75 -6.50
CA LYS A 180 9.57 15.05 -5.82
C LYS A 180 10.77 15.10 -4.87
N GLN A 181 10.97 14.06 -4.07
CA GLN A 181 12.15 13.98 -3.17
C GLN A 181 13.45 13.87 -3.96
N LEU A 182 13.49 13.10 -5.06
CA LEU A 182 14.65 12.98 -5.96
C LEU A 182 15.00 14.31 -6.66
N LEU A 183 14.02 15.18 -6.84
CA LEU A 183 14.19 16.54 -7.37
C LEU A 183 14.32 17.61 -6.27
N ASN A 184 14.57 17.17 -5.02
CA ASN A 184 14.75 18.03 -3.85
C ASN A 184 13.52 18.88 -3.49
N GLN A 185 12.33 18.44 -3.88
CA GLN A 185 11.04 19.02 -3.51
C GLN A 185 10.52 18.41 -2.20
N THR A 186 9.35 18.85 -1.74
CA THR A 186 8.76 18.43 -0.48
C THR A 186 7.54 17.52 -0.68
N TYR A 187 7.20 16.80 0.37
CA TYR A 187 5.94 16.08 0.51
C TYR A 187 4.99 16.94 1.36
N ASP A 188 3.97 17.46 0.71
CA ASP A 188 3.08 18.45 1.31
C ASP A 188 1.84 17.78 1.89
N ILE A 189 1.60 17.96 3.20
CA ILE A 189 0.44 17.43 3.91
C ILE A 189 -0.06 18.41 4.97
N ARG A 190 -1.31 18.27 5.39
CA ARG A 190 -1.77 18.86 6.66
C ARG A 190 -1.21 18.06 7.83
N MET A 191 -1.04 18.70 8.98
CA MET A 191 -0.71 17.99 10.23
C MET A 191 -1.75 16.90 10.46
N PRO A 192 -1.37 15.62 10.46
CA PRO A 192 -2.31 14.53 10.70
C PRO A 192 -2.74 14.47 12.16
N GLU A 193 -3.93 13.98 12.40
CA GLU A 193 -4.33 13.54 13.74
C GLU A 193 -3.46 12.34 14.18
N VAL A 194 -3.21 12.24 15.47
CA VAL A 194 -2.45 11.14 16.06
C VAL A 194 -3.36 10.32 16.96
N VAL A 195 -3.45 9.03 16.67
CA VAL A 195 -4.23 8.06 17.45
C VAL A 195 -3.30 7.21 18.29
N GLY A 196 -3.48 7.22 19.60
CA GLY A 196 -2.73 6.34 20.51
C GLY A 196 -3.20 4.89 20.38
N VAL A 197 -2.26 3.97 20.24
CA VAL A 197 -2.51 2.52 20.36
C VAL A 197 -1.88 2.06 21.67
N TYR A 198 -2.71 1.98 22.70
CA TYR A 198 -2.27 1.70 24.06
C TYR A 198 -2.28 0.21 24.33
N LEU A 199 -1.07 -0.37 24.46
CA LEU A 199 -0.87 -1.79 24.67
C LEU A 199 -0.71 -2.11 26.14
N THR A 200 -1.43 -3.13 26.60
CA THR A 200 -1.32 -3.70 27.95
C THR A 200 -1.17 -5.21 27.89
N GLY A 201 -0.74 -5.81 29.01
CA GLY A 201 -0.60 -7.26 29.11
C GLY A 201 0.52 -7.84 28.26
N LYS A 202 0.44 -9.15 28.00
CA LYS A 202 1.42 -9.94 27.26
C LYS A 202 0.69 -11.01 26.44
N PRO A 203 1.11 -11.28 25.18
CA PRO A 203 0.52 -12.34 24.39
C PRO A 203 0.68 -13.73 25.07
N GLU A 204 -0.33 -14.58 24.96
CA GLU A 204 -0.20 -15.96 25.38
C GLU A 204 0.63 -16.79 24.38
N LYS A 205 1.09 -17.97 24.80
CA LYS A 205 1.82 -18.89 23.94
C LYS A 205 0.97 -19.26 22.71
N GLY A 206 1.55 -19.18 21.51
CA GLY A 206 0.87 -19.49 20.25
C GLY A 206 0.22 -18.26 19.58
N VAL A 207 0.08 -17.13 20.28
CA VAL A 207 -0.35 -15.87 19.67
C VAL A 207 0.86 -15.15 19.07
N GLY A 208 0.74 -14.76 17.82
CA GLY A 208 1.80 -14.07 17.10
C GLY A 208 1.42 -12.64 16.67
N PRO A 209 2.34 -11.94 16.00
CA PRO A 209 2.13 -10.55 15.61
C PRO A 209 0.96 -10.35 14.64
N GLN A 210 0.73 -11.31 13.73
CA GLN A 210 -0.39 -11.24 12.80
C GLN A 210 -1.74 -11.28 13.51
N ASP A 211 -1.85 -12.04 14.61
CA ASP A 211 -3.09 -12.12 15.39
C ASP A 211 -3.45 -10.76 16.00
N VAL A 212 -2.46 -10.06 16.57
CA VAL A 212 -2.65 -8.71 17.12
C VAL A 212 -3.00 -7.72 16.01
N ALA A 213 -2.29 -7.77 14.89
CA ALA A 213 -2.55 -6.90 13.74
C ALA A 213 -3.97 -7.10 13.19
N LEU A 214 -4.41 -8.34 12.98
CA LEU A 214 -5.75 -8.65 12.47
C LEU A 214 -6.85 -8.22 13.45
N ALA A 215 -6.61 -8.36 14.76
CA ALA A 215 -7.54 -7.87 15.77
C ALA A 215 -7.72 -6.34 15.70
N ILE A 216 -6.63 -5.60 15.51
CA ILE A 216 -6.68 -4.14 15.34
C ILE A 216 -7.38 -3.77 14.02
N ILE A 217 -6.99 -4.38 12.89
CA ILE A 217 -7.56 -4.09 11.56
C ILE A 217 -9.08 -4.32 11.58
N GLY A 218 -9.54 -5.45 12.13
CA GLY A 218 -10.96 -5.76 12.25
C GLY A 218 -11.75 -4.73 13.05
N ALA A 219 -11.12 -4.11 14.05
CA ALA A 219 -11.78 -3.11 14.90
C ALA A 219 -11.85 -1.70 14.26
N VAL A 220 -10.88 -1.32 13.42
CA VAL A 220 -10.71 0.07 12.98
C VAL A 220 -11.01 0.33 11.52
N PHE A 221 -11.04 -0.70 10.66
CA PHE A 221 -11.14 -0.50 9.21
C PHE A 221 -12.54 0.00 8.80
N ALA A 222 -13.60 -0.70 9.21
CA ALA A 222 -14.96 -0.43 8.73
C ALA A 222 -15.47 0.97 9.10
N ASN A 223 -15.05 1.49 10.24
CA ASN A 223 -15.44 2.80 10.74
C ASN A 223 -14.46 3.92 10.35
N GLY A 224 -13.34 3.60 9.68
CA GLY A 224 -12.32 4.56 9.27
C GLY A 224 -11.61 5.24 10.44
N TYR A 225 -11.55 4.63 11.61
CA TYR A 225 -11.09 5.26 12.87
C TYR A 225 -9.70 5.88 12.76
N VAL A 226 -8.80 5.26 12.01
CA VAL A 226 -7.42 5.72 11.81
C VAL A 226 -7.13 6.19 10.38
N LYS A 227 -8.15 6.32 9.53
CA LYS A 227 -7.97 6.71 8.12
C LYS A 227 -7.21 8.03 8.00
N ASN A 228 -6.08 8.02 7.26
CA ASN A 228 -5.17 9.16 7.06
C ASN A 228 -4.55 9.75 8.34
N LYS A 229 -4.60 9.05 9.47
CA LYS A 229 -4.02 9.46 10.75
C LYS A 229 -2.71 8.71 11.01
N VAL A 230 -1.94 9.15 11.98
CA VAL A 230 -0.75 8.44 12.47
C VAL A 230 -1.14 7.58 13.66
N MET A 231 -0.76 6.30 13.64
CA MET A 231 -0.91 5.39 14.79
C MET A 231 0.36 5.43 15.62
N GLU A 232 0.26 5.84 16.89
CA GLU A 232 1.37 5.88 17.82
C GLU A 232 1.21 4.80 18.91
N PHE A 233 2.09 3.79 18.87
CA PHE A 233 2.05 2.64 19.77
C PHE A 233 2.80 2.93 21.05
N VAL A 234 2.08 2.86 22.16
CA VAL A 234 2.53 3.25 23.49
C VAL A 234 1.98 2.31 24.56
N GLY A 235 2.39 2.49 25.79
CA GLY A 235 1.87 1.78 26.94
C GLY A 235 2.77 0.65 27.43
N PRO A 236 2.47 0.09 28.63
CA PRO A 236 3.34 -0.87 29.30
C PRO A 236 3.46 -2.21 28.59
N GLY A 237 2.50 -2.58 27.74
CA GLY A 237 2.53 -3.81 26.95
C GLY A 237 3.62 -3.83 25.88
N VAL A 238 4.11 -2.67 25.44
CA VAL A 238 5.18 -2.58 24.42
C VAL A 238 6.43 -3.32 24.87
N ALA A 239 6.85 -3.17 26.12
CA ALA A 239 8.04 -3.82 26.66
C ALA A 239 7.96 -5.37 26.69
N ASN A 240 6.76 -5.94 26.56
CA ASN A 240 6.54 -7.38 26.50
C ASN A 240 6.70 -7.98 25.09
N LEU A 241 6.95 -7.16 24.08
CA LEU A 241 7.06 -7.55 22.68
C LEU A 241 8.51 -7.41 22.20
N SER A 242 9.03 -8.45 21.56
CA SER A 242 10.32 -8.38 20.87
C SER A 242 10.28 -7.40 19.70
N ALA A 243 11.45 -7.02 19.17
CA ALA A 243 11.54 -6.19 17.97
C ALA A 243 10.81 -6.83 16.78
N ASP A 244 11.03 -8.12 16.52
CA ASP A 244 10.37 -8.87 15.42
C ASP A 244 8.84 -8.89 15.59
N PHE A 245 8.35 -9.04 16.79
CA PHE A 245 6.90 -9.03 17.08
C PHE A 245 6.29 -7.66 16.77
N ARG A 246 6.93 -6.57 17.21
CA ARG A 246 6.50 -5.19 16.90
C ARG A 246 6.53 -4.92 15.41
N ILE A 247 7.58 -5.34 14.72
CA ILE A 247 7.74 -5.23 13.26
C ILE A 247 6.58 -5.91 12.52
N GLY A 248 6.18 -7.10 12.98
CA GLY A 248 5.07 -7.85 12.38
C GLY A 248 3.72 -7.16 12.54
N ILE A 249 3.47 -6.48 13.67
CA ILE A 249 2.27 -5.66 13.86
C ILE A 249 2.36 -4.39 13.01
N ASP A 250 3.50 -3.72 13.07
CA ASP A 250 3.70 -2.40 12.45
C ASP A 250 3.47 -2.41 10.93
N VAL A 251 4.00 -3.42 10.23
CA VAL A 251 3.85 -3.54 8.77
C VAL A 251 2.39 -3.70 8.35
N MET A 252 1.56 -4.32 9.18
CA MET A 252 0.14 -4.54 8.90
C MET A 252 -0.73 -3.30 9.15
N THR A 253 -0.20 -2.24 9.79
CA THR A 253 -0.94 -0.99 9.97
C THR A 253 -1.36 -0.36 8.65
N THR A 254 -0.66 -0.66 7.55
CA THR A 254 -1.06 -0.24 6.20
C THR A 254 -2.50 -0.65 5.86
N GLU A 255 -2.93 -1.80 6.31
CA GLU A 255 -4.27 -2.35 6.02
C GLU A 255 -5.38 -1.68 6.84
N THR A 256 -5.05 -0.75 7.73
CA THR A 256 -6.00 0.11 8.44
C THR A 256 -6.31 1.42 7.71
N THR A 257 -5.66 1.68 6.57
CA THR A 257 -5.68 2.95 5.84
C THR A 257 -5.05 4.14 6.58
N CYS A 258 -4.28 3.91 7.63
CA CYS A 258 -3.53 4.96 8.32
C CYS A 258 -2.46 5.60 7.42
N LEU A 259 -2.08 6.83 7.71
CA LEU A 259 -1.02 7.53 6.99
C LEU A 259 0.36 6.92 7.29
N SER A 260 0.65 6.71 8.57
CA SER A 260 1.89 6.12 9.06
C SER A 260 1.72 5.55 10.46
N SER A 261 2.78 4.94 10.97
CA SER A 261 2.86 4.41 12.33
C SER A 261 4.19 4.76 12.98
N ILE A 262 4.21 4.86 14.29
CA ILE A 262 5.41 5.06 15.09
C ILE A 262 5.23 4.41 16.46
N TRP A 263 6.30 3.94 17.05
CA TRP A 263 6.31 3.27 18.35
C TRP A 263 7.25 3.94 19.33
N GLN A 264 6.93 3.88 20.61
CA GLN A 264 7.93 4.11 21.62
C GLN A 264 9.06 3.08 21.50
N THR A 265 10.30 3.49 21.71
CA THR A 265 11.47 2.62 21.64
C THR A 265 12.02 2.32 23.02
N ASP A 266 12.69 1.20 23.17
CA ASP A 266 13.30 0.72 24.41
C ASP A 266 14.54 -0.13 24.12
N ASP A 267 15.04 -0.84 25.14
CA ASP A 267 16.23 -1.68 25.03
C ASP A 267 16.07 -2.83 24.01
N GLN A 268 14.85 -3.33 23.75
CA GLN A 268 14.60 -4.33 22.71
C GLN A 268 14.96 -3.77 21.32
N ILE A 269 14.65 -2.49 21.07
CA ILE A 269 14.97 -1.83 19.82
C ILE A 269 16.45 -1.43 19.76
N ARG A 270 17.05 -1.06 20.90
CA ARG A 270 18.50 -0.84 20.99
C ARG A 270 19.25 -2.12 20.61
N GLU A 271 18.89 -3.26 21.19
CA GLU A 271 19.48 -4.57 20.88
C GLU A 271 19.34 -4.92 19.39
N PHE A 272 18.19 -4.62 18.77
CA PHE A 272 18.02 -4.81 17.34
C PHE A 272 19.08 -4.05 16.53
N TYR A 273 19.32 -2.78 16.84
CA TYR A 273 20.35 -1.98 16.16
C TYR A 273 21.77 -2.48 16.45
N GLU A 274 22.05 -2.92 17.68
CA GLU A 274 23.34 -3.50 18.09
C GLU A 274 23.64 -4.78 17.30
N ILE A 275 22.68 -5.71 17.20
CA ILE A 275 22.80 -6.95 16.41
C ILE A 275 23.15 -6.65 14.94
N HIS A 276 22.62 -5.58 14.39
CA HIS A 276 22.89 -5.18 13.00
C HIS A 276 24.13 -4.28 12.86
N GLY A 277 24.91 -4.06 13.93
CA GLY A 277 26.09 -3.18 13.93
C GLY A 277 25.76 -1.70 13.68
N ARG A 278 24.56 -1.26 14.08
CA ARG A 278 24.01 0.07 13.83
C ARG A 278 23.51 0.77 15.08
N GLU A 279 24.13 0.50 16.23
CA GLU A 279 23.76 1.08 17.52
C GLU A 279 23.64 2.62 17.49
N ALA A 280 24.48 3.28 16.71
CA ALA A 280 24.45 4.75 16.52
C ALA A 280 23.12 5.27 15.91
N GLU A 281 22.35 4.41 15.25
CA GLU A 281 21.03 4.76 14.71
C GLU A 281 19.89 4.63 15.73
N TYR A 282 20.15 4.03 16.90
CA TYR A 282 19.18 3.98 17.97
C TYR A 282 18.91 5.36 18.55
N LYS A 283 17.65 5.65 18.80
CA LYS A 283 17.21 6.82 19.57
C LYS A 283 16.08 6.41 20.48
N GLU A 284 16.15 6.78 21.75
CA GLU A 284 15.04 6.64 22.66
C GLU A 284 13.92 7.60 22.25
N LEU A 285 12.74 7.04 22.01
CA LEU A 285 11.53 7.75 21.66
C LEU A 285 10.44 7.37 22.63
N ALA A 286 9.88 8.36 23.30
CA ALA A 286 8.76 8.19 24.22
C ALA A 286 7.86 9.44 24.14
N PRO A 287 6.56 9.30 24.39
CA PRO A 287 5.71 10.47 24.57
C PRO A 287 6.16 11.26 25.81
N GLY A 288 5.95 12.57 25.79
CA GLY A 288 6.24 13.42 26.94
C GLY A 288 5.36 13.09 28.14
N GLN A 289 5.58 13.80 29.24
CA GLN A 289 4.89 13.54 30.53
C GLN A 289 3.37 13.55 30.40
N THR A 290 2.82 14.37 29.50
CA THR A 290 1.37 14.49 29.28
C THR A 290 1.12 14.66 27.80
N ALA A 291 0.92 13.56 27.09
CA ALA A 291 0.59 13.57 25.67
C ALA A 291 -0.92 13.51 25.45
N TYR A 292 -1.41 14.12 24.35
CA TYR A 292 -2.81 14.02 23.95
C TYR A 292 -2.92 13.38 22.58
N TYR A 293 -3.80 12.39 22.47
CA TYR A 293 -4.15 11.69 21.24
C TYR A 293 -5.57 12.04 20.80
N ASP A 294 -5.76 12.22 19.51
CA ASP A 294 -7.08 12.55 18.91
C ASP A 294 -8.07 11.38 18.95
N GLY A 295 -7.58 10.18 19.21
CA GLY A 295 -8.32 8.93 19.44
C GLY A 295 -7.45 7.95 20.19
N LEU A 296 -8.07 6.91 20.73
CA LEU A 296 -7.36 5.86 21.46
C LEU A 296 -7.89 4.47 21.09
N ILE A 297 -6.96 3.58 20.82
CA ILE A 297 -7.19 2.14 20.65
C ILE A 297 -6.52 1.44 21.83
N GLU A 298 -7.30 0.82 22.69
CA GLU A 298 -6.78 0.00 23.79
C GLU A 298 -6.71 -1.46 23.35
N VAL A 299 -5.54 -2.08 23.49
CA VAL A 299 -5.30 -3.49 23.15
C VAL A 299 -4.76 -4.21 24.37
N ASP A 300 -5.58 -5.10 24.94
CA ASP A 300 -5.14 -6.04 25.95
C ASP A 300 -4.56 -7.29 25.26
N LEU A 301 -3.22 -7.35 25.19
CA LEU A 301 -2.48 -8.43 24.52
C LEU A 301 -2.79 -9.81 25.10
N SER A 302 -3.12 -9.88 26.40
CA SER A 302 -3.44 -11.16 27.07
C SER A 302 -4.79 -11.76 26.63
N LYS A 303 -5.62 -10.96 25.96
CA LYS A 303 -6.93 -11.37 25.45
C LYS A 303 -6.95 -11.61 23.95
N VAL A 304 -5.86 -11.34 23.25
CA VAL A 304 -5.76 -11.65 21.82
C VAL A 304 -5.68 -13.17 21.65
N LYS A 305 -6.45 -13.68 20.71
CA LYS A 305 -6.49 -15.09 20.33
C LYS A 305 -5.93 -15.28 18.92
N PRO A 306 -5.56 -16.49 18.51
CA PRO A 306 -5.24 -16.77 17.12
C PRO A 306 -6.37 -16.34 16.18
N MET A 307 -6.04 -15.51 15.21
CA MET A 307 -6.96 -14.85 14.30
C MET A 307 -6.87 -15.42 12.88
N ILE A 308 -7.94 -15.26 12.14
CA ILE A 308 -7.98 -15.48 10.70
C ILE A 308 -8.75 -14.34 10.04
N ALA A 309 -8.20 -13.76 8.97
CA ALA A 309 -8.94 -12.85 8.11
C ALA A 309 -9.40 -13.61 6.86
N MET A 310 -10.70 -13.83 6.78
CA MET A 310 -11.33 -14.56 5.68
C MET A 310 -11.33 -13.73 4.39
N PRO A 311 -11.43 -14.37 3.19
CA PRO A 311 -11.52 -13.64 1.93
C PRO A 311 -12.69 -12.64 1.93
N PHE A 312 -12.62 -11.47 1.26
CA PHE A 312 -11.50 -11.02 0.43
C PHE A 312 -10.95 -9.66 0.93
N HIS A 313 -10.88 -9.47 2.24
CA HIS A 313 -10.31 -8.27 2.84
C HIS A 313 -9.65 -8.58 4.19
N PRO A 314 -8.50 -7.93 4.55
CA PRO A 314 -7.84 -8.15 5.84
C PRO A 314 -8.70 -7.80 7.07
N SER A 315 -9.75 -7.01 6.92
CA SER A 315 -10.69 -6.68 8.01
C SER A 315 -11.80 -7.69 8.24
N ASN A 316 -11.94 -8.71 7.39
CA ASN A 316 -12.95 -9.77 7.57
C ASN A 316 -12.46 -10.81 8.59
N THR A 317 -12.29 -10.38 9.83
CA THR A 317 -11.58 -11.10 10.88
C THR A 317 -12.49 -11.88 11.81
N TYR A 318 -12.02 -13.06 12.19
CA TYR A 318 -12.60 -13.94 13.21
C TYR A 318 -11.47 -14.53 14.06
N THR A 319 -11.75 -14.98 15.28
CA THR A 319 -10.83 -15.92 15.92
C THR A 319 -10.95 -17.28 15.25
N ILE A 320 -9.85 -18.05 15.19
CA ILE A 320 -9.89 -19.41 14.62
C ILE A 320 -10.86 -20.29 15.42
N GLU A 321 -10.93 -20.11 16.73
CA GLU A 321 -11.88 -20.80 17.60
C GLU A 321 -13.34 -20.49 17.23
N GLU A 322 -13.67 -19.20 17.04
CA GLU A 322 -15.00 -18.75 16.62
C GLU A 322 -15.39 -19.32 15.27
N LEU A 323 -14.48 -19.30 14.28
CA LEU A 323 -14.70 -19.90 12.96
C LEU A 323 -14.99 -21.40 13.07
N ASN A 324 -14.14 -22.14 13.79
CA ASN A 324 -14.31 -23.59 13.95
C ASN A 324 -15.59 -23.98 14.72
N ALA A 325 -16.05 -23.12 15.63
CA ALA A 325 -17.30 -23.36 16.38
C ALA A 325 -18.56 -23.04 15.55
N ASN A 326 -18.49 -22.16 14.54
CA ASN A 326 -19.64 -21.62 13.81
C ASN A 326 -19.44 -21.70 12.29
N LEU A 327 -18.87 -22.79 11.78
CA LEU A 327 -18.51 -22.95 10.37
C LEU A 327 -19.65 -22.62 9.41
N THR A 328 -20.85 -23.18 9.65
CA THR A 328 -21.98 -23.01 8.72
C THR A 328 -22.35 -21.56 8.53
N ASP A 329 -22.49 -20.80 9.61
CA ASP A 329 -22.97 -19.43 9.56
C ASP A 329 -21.87 -18.47 9.04
N ILE A 330 -20.63 -18.66 9.52
CA ILE A 330 -19.51 -17.81 9.10
C ILE A 330 -19.16 -18.04 7.63
N LEU A 331 -19.10 -19.30 7.18
CA LEU A 331 -18.80 -19.57 5.76
C LEU A 331 -19.90 -19.06 4.84
N ALA A 332 -21.18 -19.13 5.24
CA ALA A 332 -22.27 -18.54 4.48
C ALA A 332 -22.17 -17.01 4.38
N ASP A 333 -21.76 -16.32 5.47
CA ASP A 333 -21.51 -14.87 5.45
C ASP A 333 -20.31 -14.52 4.55
N VAL A 334 -19.22 -15.28 4.64
CA VAL A 334 -18.05 -15.11 3.78
C VAL A 334 -18.41 -15.31 2.31
N GLU A 335 -19.16 -16.37 1.96
CA GLU A 335 -19.61 -16.63 0.59
C GLU A 335 -20.48 -15.48 0.06
N LYS A 336 -21.38 -14.92 0.91
CA LYS A 336 -22.22 -13.78 0.55
C LYS A 336 -21.39 -12.50 0.29
N LYS A 337 -20.43 -12.21 1.14
CA LYS A 337 -19.50 -11.08 0.97
C LYS A 337 -18.63 -11.28 -0.27
N ALA A 338 -18.16 -12.51 -0.50
CA ALA A 338 -17.37 -12.87 -1.66
C ALA A 338 -18.14 -12.68 -2.98
N ALA A 339 -19.41 -13.06 -3.03
CA ALA A 339 -20.26 -12.87 -4.20
C ALA A 339 -20.33 -11.37 -4.61
N VAL A 340 -20.43 -10.47 -3.63
CA VAL A 340 -20.38 -9.02 -3.86
C VAL A 340 -19.00 -8.61 -4.37
N SER A 341 -17.92 -9.02 -3.69
CA SER A 341 -16.55 -8.65 -4.07
C SER A 341 -16.12 -9.18 -5.44
N LEU A 342 -16.73 -10.28 -5.90
CA LEU A 342 -16.46 -10.91 -7.19
C LEU A 342 -17.48 -10.52 -8.26
N ASP A 343 -18.41 -9.62 -7.95
CA ASP A 343 -19.50 -9.20 -8.84
C ASP A 343 -20.31 -10.38 -9.46
N ASN A 344 -20.43 -11.46 -8.69
CA ASN A 344 -21.02 -12.73 -9.13
C ASN A 344 -20.42 -13.32 -10.42
N ALA A 345 -19.20 -12.90 -10.81
CA ALA A 345 -18.56 -13.31 -12.06
C ALA A 345 -18.27 -14.82 -12.11
N VAL A 346 -18.03 -15.43 -10.98
CA VAL A 346 -17.81 -16.88 -10.83
C VAL A 346 -18.51 -17.41 -9.57
N PRO A 347 -18.98 -18.67 -9.58
CA PRO A 347 -19.49 -19.32 -8.37
C PRO A 347 -18.36 -19.44 -7.33
N TYR A 348 -18.63 -19.03 -6.09
CA TYR A 348 -17.70 -19.17 -4.97
C TYR A 348 -18.37 -19.94 -3.82
N SER A 349 -17.76 -21.02 -3.41
CA SER A 349 -18.24 -21.83 -2.29
C SER A 349 -17.09 -22.43 -1.49
N LEU A 350 -17.28 -22.48 -0.17
CA LEU A 350 -16.34 -23.06 0.79
C LEU A 350 -16.87 -24.36 1.40
N LYS A 351 -18.01 -24.87 0.93
CA LYS A 351 -18.67 -26.07 1.48
C LYS A 351 -17.83 -27.33 1.32
N ASP A 352 -17.10 -27.45 0.21
CA ASP A 352 -16.21 -28.58 -0.07
C ASP A 352 -14.95 -28.59 0.84
N LYS A 353 -14.67 -27.48 1.53
CA LYS A 353 -13.60 -27.37 2.52
C LYS A 353 -13.98 -27.90 3.89
N VAL A 354 -15.25 -28.23 4.11
CA VAL A 354 -15.72 -28.80 5.37
C VAL A 354 -15.81 -30.32 5.23
N ARG A 355 -15.01 -31.02 6.04
CA ARG A 355 -14.99 -32.51 6.11
C ARG A 355 -15.17 -32.91 7.58
N ASP A 356 -16.16 -33.77 7.87
CA ASP A 356 -16.46 -34.22 9.24
C ASP A 356 -16.60 -33.09 10.27
N GLY A 357 -17.25 -32.00 9.87
CA GLY A 357 -17.44 -30.81 10.73
C GLY A 357 -16.16 -30.01 11.02
N ARG A 358 -15.11 -30.19 10.23
CA ARG A 358 -13.85 -29.47 10.32
C ARG A 358 -13.51 -28.75 9.02
N PHE A 359 -12.89 -27.57 9.14
CA PHE A 359 -12.44 -26.81 7.97
C PHE A 359 -11.02 -27.22 7.57
N TYR A 360 -10.83 -27.50 6.27
CA TYR A 360 -9.55 -27.89 5.69
C TYR A 360 -9.10 -26.87 4.65
N VAL A 361 -7.81 -26.61 4.61
CA VAL A 361 -7.17 -25.70 3.67
C VAL A 361 -6.21 -26.48 2.75
N ASP A 362 -5.94 -25.93 1.57
CA ASP A 362 -5.17 -26.61 0.54
C ASP A 362 -3.69 -26.17 0.52
N GLN A 363 -3.40 -24.97 1.01
CA GLN A 363 -2.06 -24.40 0.96
C GLN A 363 -1.79 -23.51 2.17
N GLY A 364 -0.56 -23.61 2.71
CA GLY A 364 -0.01 -22.70 3.70
C GLY A 364 1.22 -21.96 3.14
N ILE A 365 1.33 -20.65 3.43
CA ILE A 365 2.49 -19.85 3.04
C ILE A 365 2.91 -18.94 4.19
N ILE A 366 4.20 -18.95 4.51
CA ILE A 366 4.83 -18.01 5.45
C ILE A 366 5.81 -17.18 4.63
N ALA A 367 5.51 -15.90 4.38
CA ALA A 367 6.26 -15.12 3.41
C ALA A 367 6.27 -13.62 3.66
N GLY A 368 7.15 -12.94 2.95
CA GLY A 368 7.20 -11.49 2.84
C GLY A 368 7.66 -10.78 4.11
N CYS A 369 7.41 -9.48 4.13
CA CYS A 369 7.83 -8.60 5.22
C CYS A 369 7.05 -8.80 6.52
N ALA A 370 5.89 -9.44 6.48
CA ALA A 370 5.08 -9.77 7.65
C ALA A 370 5.44 -11.17 8.20
N GLY A 371 5.43 -12.21 7.34
CA GLY A 371 5.58 -13.60 7.77
C GLY A 371 7.03 -14.10 7.84
N GLY A 372 7.89 -13.60 6.94
CA GLY A 372 9.26 -14.13 6.74
C GLY A 372 10.30 -13.71 7.81
N GLY A 373 9.88 -13.12 8.92
CA GLY A 373 10.77 -12.75 10.03
C GLY A 373 11.35 -13.95 10.76
N PHE A 374 12.50 -13.75 11.39
CA PHE A 374 13.26 -14.81 12.06
C PHE A 374 12.46 -15.54 13.14
N GLU A 375 11.86 -14.79 14.08
CA GLU A 375 11.08 -15.38 15.18
C GLU A 375 9.84 -16.14 14.70
N ASN A 376 9.17 -15.65 13.64
CA ASN A 376 8.01 -16.32 13.09
C ASN A 376 8.37 -17.69 12.53
N ILE A 377 9.49 -17.80 11.79
CA ILE A 377 9.91 -19.05 11.17
C ILE A 377 10.47 -20.02 12.21
N CYS A 378 11.21 -19.53 13.21
CA CYS A 378 11.66 -20.37 14.33
C CYS A 378 10.49 -20.94 15.12
N ALA A 379 9.47 -20.14 15.42
CA ALA A 379 8.26 -20.61 16.12
C ALA A 379 7.49 -21.64 15.27
N ALA A 380 7.41 -21.42 13.94
CA ALA A 380 6.82 -22.40 13.03
C ALA A 380 7.61 -23.72 13.01
N ALA A 381 8.95 -23.66 13.01
CA ALA A 381 9.80 -24.84 13.07
C ALA A 381 9.58 -25.66 14.35
N ASP A 382 9.46 -25.00 15.52
CA ASP A 382 9.18 -25.69 16.78
C ASP A 382 7.83 -26.42 16.77
N ILE A 383 6.79 -25.77 16.22
CA ILE A 383 5.46 -26.37 16.10
C ILE A 383 5.47 -27.55 15.12
N LEU A 384 6.23 -27.46 14.05
CA LEU A 384 6.33 -28.50 13.02
C LEU A 384 7.26 -29.67 13.42
N LYS A 385 8.09 -29.50 14.42
CA LYS A 385 9.11 -30.48 14.80
C LYS A 385 8.52 -31.87 15.07
N GLY A 386 9.01 -32.85 14.35
CA GLY A 386 8.56 -34.25 14.48
C GLY A 386 7.18 -34.53 13.85
N SER A 387 6.60 -33.57 13.13
CA SER A 387 5.39 -33.74 12.33
C SER A 387 5.71 -33.85 10.83
N TYR A 388 4.70 -34.05 10.01
CA TYR A 388 4.78 -33.97 8.56
C TYR A 388 3.50 -33.36 8.00
N ILE A 389 3.60 -32.67 6.86
CA ILE A 389 2.48 -31.94 6.25
C ILE A 389 1.51 -32.84 5.45
N GLY A 390 1.74 -34.13 5.40
CA GLY A 390 0.99 -35.10 4.61
C GLY A 390 1.55 -35.24 3.17
N ASN A 391 0.98 -36.16 2.44
CA ASN A 391 1.30 -36.45 1.04
C ASN A 391 0.07 -36.32 0.12
N GLN A 392 -0.91 -35.56 0.55
CA GLN A 392 -2.15 -35.29 -0.19
C GLN A 392 -2.12 -33.87 -0.78
N GLU A 393 -3.25 -33.16 -0.78
CA GLU A 393 -3.39 -31.86 -1.46
C GLU A 393 -2.65 -30.73 -0.74
N PHE A 394 -2.52 -30.78 0.59
CA PHE A 394 -1.93 -29.67 1.37
C PHE A 394 -0.45 -29.47 1.08
N THR A 395 -0.06 -28.23 0.87
CA THR A 395 1.35 -27.81 0.69
C THR A 395 1.73 -26.68 1.62
N LEU A 396 3.02 -26.58 1.97
CA LEU A 396 3.57 -25.48 2.77
C LEU A 396 4.84 -24.92 2.13
N SER A 397 4.85 -23.61 1.88
CA SER A 397 6.04 -22.87 1.43
C SER A 397 6.46 -21.82 2.45
N VAL A 398 7.75 -21.71 2.73
CA VAL A 398 8.33 -20.76 3.68
C VAL A 398 9.39 -19.90 2.97
N TYR A 399 9.26 -18.59 3.08
CA TYR A 399 10.13 -17.58 2.47
C TYR A 399 10.75 -16.70 3.56
N PRO A 400 11.97 -16.93 4.01
CA PRO A 400 12.69 -15.99 4.87
C PRO A 400 12.76 -14.62 4.21
N ALA A 401 12.56 -13.56 4.99
CA ALA A 401 12.46 -12.18 4.46
C ALA A 401 13.82 -11.64 3.97
N SER A 402 14.93 -12.25 4.38
CA SER A 402 16.27 -11.90 3.89
C SER A 402 17.21 -13.11 3.91
N MET A 403 18.29 -13.01 3.14
CA MET A 403 19.33 -14.04 3.11
C MET A 403 20.06 -14.14 4.46
N PRO A 404 20.36 -13.06 5.21
CA PRO A 404 20.87 -13.17 6.57
C PRO A 404 19.95 -13.99 7.48
N ILE A 405 18.63 -13.78 7.45
CA ILE A 405 17.67 -14.60 8.19
C ILE A 405 17.75 -16.06 7.74
N TYR A 406 17.74 -16.30 6.44
CA TYR A 406 17.78 -17.67 5.91
C TYR A 406 19.04 -18.41 6.35
N MET A 407 20.20 -17.74 6.30
CA MET A 407 21.46 -18.33 6.75
C MET A 407 21.42 -18.67 8.26
N GLU A 408 20.84 -17.83 9.08
CA GLU A 408 20.72 -18.09 10.52
C GLU A 408 19.75 -19.25 10.80
N LEU A 409 18.66 -19.38 10.04
CA LEU A 409 17.74 -20.53 10.11
C LEU A 409 18.40 -21.85 9.70
N ILE A 410 19.39 -21.80 8.79
CA ILE A 410 20.22 -22.97 8.43
C ILE A 410 21.14 -23.32 9.60
N LYS A 411 21.85 -22.32 10.15
CA LYS A 411 22.82 -22.52 11.24
C LYS A 411 22.16 -23.05 12.53
N ASN A 412 20.97 -22.59 12.87
CA ASN A 412 20.26 -23.03 14.08
C ASN A 412 19.41 -24.29 13.90
N GLY A 413 19.34 -24.83 12.68
CA GLY A 413 18.64 -26.07 12.33
C GLY A 413 17.14 -25.92 12.08
N CYS A 414 16.54 -24.74 12.21
CA CYS A 414 15.11 -24.52 11.96
C CYS A 414 14.75 -24.82 10.50
N ALA A 415 15.62 -24.44 9.53
CA ALA A 415 15.40 -24.73 8.11
C ALA A 415 15.35 -26.25 7.86
N ALA A 416 16.26 -27.02 8.45
CA ALA A 416 16.25 -28.47 8.34
C ALA A 416 14.98 -29.08 8.92
N THR A 417 14.57 -28.65 10.10
CA THR A 417 13.32 -29.09 10.74
C THR A 417 12.10 -28.87 9.86
N ILE A 418 12.00 -27.70 9.21
CA ILE A 418 10.89 -27.40 8.29
C ILE A 418 10.94 -28.31 7.05
N LEU A 419 12.11 -28.47 6.44
CA LEU A 419 12.29 -29.33 5.25
C LEU A 419 11.96 -30.81 5.51
N GLU A 420 12.29 -31.33 6.69
CA GLU A 420 12.00 -32.71 7.09
C GLU A 420 10.50 -33.01 7.13
N THR A 421 9.63 -31.98 7.29
CA THR A 421 8.17 -32.14 7.28
C THR A 421 7.57 -32.32 5.88
N GLY A 422 8.34 -32.09 4.81
CA GLY A 422 7.87 -32.04 3.43
C GLY A 422 7.56 -30.64 2.94
N ALA A 423 7.71 -29.59 3.78
CA ALA A 423 7.58 -28.20 3.38
C ALA A 423 8.75 -27.74 2.49
N VAL A 424 8.55 -26.63 1.77
CA VAL A 424 9.56 -26.07 0.87
C VAL A 424 10.09 -24.75 1.43
N MET A 425 11.42 -24.63 1.52
CA MET A 425 12.10 -23.37 1.84
C MET A 425 12.53 -22.67 0.54
N LYS A 426 12.21 -21.38 0.44
CA LYS A 426 12.55 -20.56 -0.72
C LYS A 426 13.34 -19.31 -0.29
N THR A 427 13.81 -18.52 -1.25
CA THR A 427 14.55 -17.28 -0.96
C THR A 427 13.61 -16.08 -0.81
N ALA A 428 14.15 -14.93 -0.36
CA ALA A 428 13.39 -13.70 -0.16
C ALA A 428 12.68 -13.26 -1.45
N PHE A 429 11.36 -13.18 -1.39
CA PHE A 429 10.52 -12.84 -2.51
C PHE A 429 9.14 -12.35 -2.04
N CYS A 430 8.60 -11.29 -2.65
CA CYS A 430 7.29 -10.74 -2.33
C CYS A 430 6.14 -11.36 -3.14
N GLY A 431 6.44 -12.22 -4.11
CA GLY A 431 5.48 -12.82 -5.03
C GLY A 431 4.21 -13.39 -4.41
N PRO A 432 4.28 -14.17 -3.33
CA PRO A 432 3.08 -14.69 -2.67
C PRO A 432 2.11 -13.63 -2.13
N CYS A 433 2.58 -12.39 -1.93
CA CYS A 433 1.73 -11.30 -1.46
C CYS A 433 0.88 -10.67 -2.58
N PHE A 434 1.20 -10.94 -3.87
CA PHE A 434 0.50 -10.30 -5.00
C PHE A 434 0.23 -11.23 -6.21
N GLY A 435 0.31 -12.55 -6.02
CA GLY A 435 -0.07 -13.53 -7.03
C GLY A 435 1.00 -13.86 -8.08
N ALA A 436 2.27 -13.66 -7.77
CA ALA A 436 3.40 -13.96 -8.67
C ALA A 436 4.27 -15.12 -8.18
N GLY A 437 3.67 -16.14 -7.60
CA GLY A 437 4.36 -17.35 -7.14
C GLY A 437 3.53 -18.10 -6.12
N ASP A 438 3.72 -19.40 -6.04
CA ASP A 438 2.91 -20.31 -5.21
C ASP A 438 1.40 -20.12 -5.44
N THR A 439 1.02 -20.01 -6.71
CA THR A 439 -0.39 -19.88 -7.11
C THR A 439 -1.12 -21.20 -6.80
N PRO A 440 -2.23 -21.16 -6.04
CA PRO A 440 -3.00 -22.37 -5.72
C PRO A 440 -3.82 -22.83 -6.92
N ALA A 441 -4.32 -24.06 -6.85
CA ALA A 441 -5.22 -24.60 -7.85
C ALA A 441 -6.57 -23.88 -7.86
N ASN A 442 -7.36 -24.07 -8.93
CA ASN A 442 -8.72 -23.55 -8.98
C ASN A 442 -9.55 -24.08 -7.79
N ASN A 443 -10.33 -23.21 -7.18
CA ASN A 443 -11.13 -23.46 -5.98
C ASN A 443 -10.31 -23.80 -4.71
N ALA A 444 -8.98 -23.66 -4.73
CA ALA A 444 -8.16 -23.88 -3.55
C ALA A 444 -8.28 -22.73 -2.54
N PHE A 445 -8.13 -23.09 -1.26
CA PHE A 445 -8.10 -22.15 -0.14
C PHE A 445 -6.70 -22.11 0.46
N SER A 446 -6.04 -20.97 0.37
CA SER A 446 -4.68 -20.72 0.86
C SER A 446 -4.71 -19.92 2.15
N ILE A 447 -3.96 -20.36 3.16
CA ILE A 447 -3.72 -19.56 4.39
C ILE A 447 -2.31 -18.97 4.34
N ARG A 448 -2.19 -17.68 4.57
CA ARG A 448 -0.93 -16.97 4.40
C ARG A 448 -0.60 -16.05 5.57
N HIS A 449 0.62 -16.12 6.06
CA HIS A 449 1.22 -15.03 6.80
C HIS A 449 1.87 -14.10 5.78
N SER A 450 1.06 -13.26 5.21
CA SER A 450 1.40 -12.19 4.27
C SER A 450 0.52 -10.98 4.59
N THR A 451 0.42 -10.00 3.70
CA THR A 451 -0.21 -8.73 4.05
C THR A 451 -1.64 -8.56 3.55
N ARG A 452 -2.04 -9.23 2.45
CA ARG A 452 -3.33 -9.00 1.79
C ARG A 452 -3.98 -10.26 1.27
N ASN A 453 -5.31 -10.24 1.25
CA ASN A 453 -6.16 -11.33 0.74
C ASN A 453 -7.28 -10.82 -0.18
N PHE A 454 -7.05 -9.76 -0.93
CA PHE A 454 -7.98 -9.22 -1.93
C PHE A 454 -8.30 -10.24 -3.02
N PRO A 455 -9.42 -10.09 -3.77
CA PRO A 455 -9.75 -10.98 -4.88
C PRO A 455 -8.57 -11.14 -5.85
N ASN A 456 -8.35 -12.37 -6.30
CA ASN A 456 -7.30 -12.76 -7.26
C ASN A 456 -5.85 -12.47 -6.82
N ARG A 457 -5.65 -12.13 -5.54
CA ARG A 457 -4.34 -11.82 -4.98
C ARG A 457 -3.43 -13.06 -4.89
N GLU A 458 -3.99 -14.23 -5.04
CA GLU A 458 -3.30 -15.52 -5.13
C GLU A 458 -2.89 -15.90 -6.56
N GLY A 459 -3.37 -15.17 -7.59
CA GLY A 459 -3.00 -15.36 -8.99
C GLY A 459 -4.05 -16.04 -9.87
N SER A 460 -5.25 -16.34 -9.36
CA SER A 460 -6.37 -16.84 -10.20
C SER A 460 -6.85 -15.78 -11.19
N LYS A 461 -7.46 -16.22 -12.31
CA LYS A 461 -7.93 -15.37 -13.39
C LYS A 461 -9.43 -15.61 -13.62
N LEU A 462 -10.26 -14.67 -13.17
CA LEU A 462 -11.73 -14.75 -13.31
C LEU A 462 -12.16 -14.88 -14.77
N GLN A 463 -11.51 -14.18 -15.71
CA GLN A 463 -11.79 -14.27 -17.14
C GLN A 463 -11.58 -15.70 -17.71
N ASN A 464 -10.82 -16.55 -17.01
CA ASN A 464 -10.64 -17.96 -17.37
C ASN A 464 -11.55 -18.90 -16.55
N GLY A 465 -12.54 -18.36 -15.83
CA GLY A 465 -13.40 -19.12 -14.93
C GLY A 465 -12.69 -19.66 -13.67
N GLN A 466 -11.54 -19.08 -13.33
CA GLN A 466 -10.75 -19.49 -12.17
C GLN A 466 -11.07 -18.64 -10.95
N ILE A 467 -11.15 -19.28 -9.80
CA ILE A 467 -11.21 -18.63 -8.49
C ILE A 467 -10.40 -19.46 -7.49
N ALA A 468 -9.59 -18.80 -6.70
CA ALA A 468 -9.02 -19.33 -5.49
C ALA A 468 -9.10 -18.22 -4.43
N SER A 469 -8.79 -18.51 -3.19
CA SER A 469 -8.91 -17.52 -2.14
C SER A 469 -7.80 -17.62 -1.11
N VAL A 470 -7.52 -16.48 -0.49
CA VAL A 470 -6.53 -16.35 0.58
C VAL A 470 -7.22 -15.92 1.86
N ALA A 471 -6.88 -16.59 2.96
CA ALA A 471 -7.08 -16.05 4.30
C ALA A 471 -5.73 -15.69 4.94
N LEU A 472 -5.71 -14.65 5.76
CA LEU A 472 -4.50 -14.26 6.49
C LEU A 472 -4.49 -14.89 7.88
N MET A 473 -3.35 -15.44 8.26
CA MET A 473 -3.13 -16.07 9.56
C MET A 473 -1.69 -15.86 10.02
N ASP A 474 -1.45 -16.00 11.33
CA ASP A 474 -0.09 -16.02 11.86
C ASP A 474 0.67 -17.31 11.48
N ALA A 475 1.98 -17.19 11.31
CA ALA A 475 2.88 -18.30 10.97
C ALA A 475 2.76 -19.49 11.94
N ARG A 476 2.50 -19.22 13.21
CA ARG A 476 2.33 -20.25 14.26
C ARG A 476 1.08 -21.08 13.99
N SER A 477 -0.05 -20.45 13.69
CA SER A 477 -1.29 -21.16 13.36
C SER A 477 -1.25 -21.81 11.98
N ILE A 478 -0.50 -21.26 11.03
CA ILE A 478 -0.20 -21.94 9.75
C ILE A 478 0.59 -23.23 10.01
N ALA A 479 1.62 -23.17 10.85
CA ALA A 479 2.40 -24.35 11.22
C ALA A 479 1.57 -25.41 11.95
N ALA A 480 0.69 -25.02 12.87
CA ALA A 480 -0.22 -25.92 13.57
C ALA A 480 -1.23 -26.57 12.59
N THR A 481 -1.74 -25.82 11.63
CA THR A 481 -2.59 -26.33 10.55
C THR A 481 -1.84 -27.30 9.64
N ALA A 482 -0.57 -26.99 9.31
CA ALA A 482 0.29 -27.86 8.50
C ALA A 482 0.62 -29.18 9.22
N ALA A 483 0.94 -29.13 10.52
CA ALA A 483 1.16 -30.33 11.35
C ALA A 483 -0.09 -31.22 11.42
N ASN A 484 -1.27 -30.64 11.21
CA ASN A 484 -2.56 -31.34 11.10
C ASN A 484 -2.99 -31.55 9.63
N GLN A 485 -2.07 -31.52 8.69
CA GLN A 485 -2.28 -31.88 7.27
C GLN A 485 -3.39 -31.05 6.60
N GLY A 486 -3.43 -29.73 6.91
CA GLY A 486 -4.41 -28.79 6.34
C GLY A 486 -5.68 -28.61 7.17
N ARG A 487 -5.89 -29.33 8.26
CA ARG A 487 -7.00 -29.08 9.17
C ARG A 487 -6.75 -27.78 9.94
N LEU A 488 -7.62 -26.80 9.75
CA LEU A 488 -7.50 -25.49 10.37
C LEU A 488 -7.38 -25.59 11.89
N THR A 489 -6.24 -25.17 12.42
CA THR A 489 -5.87 -25.36 13.83
C THR A 489 -5.24 -24.08 14.37
N ALA A 490 -5.71 -23.62 15.54
CA ALA A 490 -5.11 -22.52 16.27
C ALA A 490 -3.78 -22.95 16.93
N ALA A 491 -2.75 -22.11 16.89
CA ALA A 491 -1.46 -22.44 17.49
C ALA A 491 -1.52 -22.59 19.02
N THR A 492 -2.55 -22.07 19.67
CA THR A 492 -2.81 -22.30 21.09
C THR A 492 -3.20 -23.75 21.44
N GLU A 493 -3.56 -24.56 20.44
CA GLU A 493 -3.80 -26.01 20.60
C GLU A 493 -2.49 -26.82 20.68
N PHE A 494 -1.34 -26.19 20.37
CA PHE A 494 -0.04 -26.83 20.44
C PHE A 494 0.52 -26.82 21.88
N ASP A 495 0.69 -28.00 22.43
CA ASP A 495 1.16 -28.17 23.82
C ASP A 495 2.69 -28.10 23.96
N GLY A 496 3.45 -28.31 22.88
CA GLY A 496 4.90 -28.33 22.89
C GLY A 496 5.53 -26.95 23.20
N PRO A 497 6.82 -26.90 23.47
CA PRO A 497 7.52 -25.65 23.73
C PRO A 497 7.72 -24.86 22.42
N ILE A 498 7.60 -23.54 22.51
CA ILE A 498 8.07 -22.58 21.49
C ILE A 498 9.28 -21.89 22.10
N GLY A 499 10.47 -22.15 21.55
CA GLY A 499 11.73 -21.63 22.06
C GLY A 499 11.95 -20.16 21.77
N LYS A 500 12.92 -19.58 22.48
CA LYS A 500 13.51 -18.29 22.12
C LYS A 500 14.83 -18.52 21.45
N TYR A 501 14.99 -18.01 20.24
CA TYR A 501 16.19 -18.12 19.44
C TYR A 501 16.94 -16.80 19.41
N GLN A 502 18.27 -16.85 19.54
CA GLN A 502 19.12 -15.69 19.38
C GLN A 502 19.37 -15.47 17.87
N TYR A 503 19.09 -14.26 17.38
CA TYR A 503 19.41 -13.87 16.02
C TYR A 503 20.84 -13.31 15.93
N HIS A 504 21.59 -13.72 14.92
CA HIS A 504 22.92 -13.19 14.62
C HIS A 504 22.94 -12.71 13.17
N PHE A 505 23.09 -11.41 12.99
CA PHE A 505 23.17 -10.80 11.67
C PHE A 505 24.58 -10.93 11.08
N ASP A 506 24.69 -11.55 9.92
CA ASP A 506 25.95 -11.66 9.17
C ASP A 506 25.97 -10.67 8.01
N SER A 507 26.62 -9.53 8.21
CA SER A 507 26.72 -8.46 7.21
C SER A 507 27.48 -8.85 5.94
N LYS A 508 28.33 -9.92 5.98
CA LYS A 508 29.10 -10.38 4.81
C LYS A 508 28.21 -10.75 3.63
N ILE A 509 26.99 -11.24 3.90
CA ILE A 509 26.04 -11.61 2.87
C ILE A 509 25.74 -10.41 1.98
N TYR A 510 25.42 -9.28 2.58
CA TYR A 510 25.18 -8.04 1.83
C TYR A 510 26.46 -7.44 1.26
N GLN A 511 27.56 -7.40 2.02
CA GLN A 511 28.85 -6.91 1.54
C GLN A 511 29.33 -7.64 0.27
N ASN A 512 29.03 -8.91 0.15
CA ASN A 512 29.43 -9.72 -1.02
C ASN A 512 28.54 -9.50 -2.24
N ARG A 513 27.33 -8.93 -2.09
CA ARG A 513 26.37 -8.97 -3.21
C ARG A 513 25.64 -7.66 -3.46
N VAL A 514 25.39 -6.83 -2.46
CA VAL A 514 24.75 -5.53 -2.61
C VAL A 514 25.75 -4.52 -3.14
N PHE A 515 25.38 -3.78 -4.19
CA PHE A 515 26.16 -2.65 -4.66
C PHE A 515 25.77 -1.40 -3.88
N ASP A 516 26.73 -0.77 -3.25
CA ASP A 516 26.56 0.52 -2.57
C ASP A 516 27.56 1.53 -3.16
N SER A 517 27.03 2.60 -3.73
CA SER A 517 27.85 3.72 -4.25
C SER A 517 28.38 4.63 -3.14
N HIS A 518 27.93 4.46 -1.90
CA HIS A 518 28.20 5.39 -0.79
C HIS A 518 27.85 6.86 -1.13
N GLY A 519 26.78 7.07 -1.92
CA GLY A 519 26.34 8.40 -2.36
C GLY A 519 27.21 9.03 -3.45
N VAL A 520 28.18 8.30 -4.00
CA VAL A 520 29.06 8.79 -5.07
C VAL A 520 28.44 8.49 -6.43
N ALA A 521 28.05 9.53 -7.17
CA ALA A 521 27.55 9.41 -8.53
C ALA A 521 28.70 9.29 -9.55
N ASP A 522 28.54 8.44 -10.55
CA ASP A 522 29.45 8.33 -11.70
C ASP A 522 28.71 8.67 -13.01
N PRO A 523 28.76 9.92 -13.48
CA PRO A 523 28.08 10.35 -14.70
C PRO A 523 28.51 9.60 -15.97
N SER A 524 29.70 8.96 -15.97
CA SER A 524 30.25 8.24 -17.13
C SER A 524 29.56 6.89 -17.37
N VAL A 525 28.84 6.35 -16.38
CA VAL A 525 28.13 5.10 -16.51
C VAL A 525 26.99 5.23 -17.53
N GLU A 526 26.97 4.36 -18.52
CA GLU A 526 25.85 4.21 -19.43
C GLU A 526 24.72 3.39 -18.78
N ILE A 527 23.48 3.88 -18.91
CA ILE A 527 22.32 3.18 -18.39
C ILE A 527 21.95 2.06 -19.34
N HIS A 528 21.73 0.87 -18.80
CA HIS A 528 21.20 -0.27 -19.57
C HIS A 528 19.70 -0.08 -19.80
N PHE A 529 19.31 0.03 -21.07
CA PHE A 529 17.91 0.07 -21.51
C PHE A 529 17.59 -1.23 -22.25
N GLY A 530 16.85 -2.12 -21.59
CA GLY A 530 16.28 -3.27 -22.29
C GLY A 530 15.16 -2.84 -23.27
N PRO A 531 14.83 -3.68 -24.25
CA PRO A 531 13.81 -3.35 -25.26
C PRO A 531 12.43 -3.01 -24.71
N ASN A 532 12.10 -3.52 -23.52
CA ASN A 532 10.82 -3.25 -22.86
C ASN A 532 10.80 -1.94 -22.08
N ILE A 533 11.93 -1.35 -21.75
CA ILE A 533 12.00 -0.09 -21.00
C ILE A 533 11.68 1.06 -21.96
N LYS A 534 10.53 1.69 -21.77
CA LYS A 534 10.02 2.77 -22.63
C LYS A 534 9.91 4.09 -21.86
N ASP A 535 10.06 5.18 -22.61
CA ASP A 535 9.79 6.50 -22.08
C ASP A 535 8.29 6.75 -21.93
N TRP A 536 7.93 7.73 -21.12
CA TRP A 536 6.56 8.20 -21.00
C TRP A 536 6.10 8.88 -22.31
N PRO A 537 4.85 8.67 -22.73
CA PRO A 537 4.30 9.40 -23.88
C PRO A 537 4.22 10.90 -23.57
N THR A 538 4.14 11.71 -24.62
CA THR A 538 3.94 13.15 -24.48
C THR A 538 2.57 13.42 -23.86
N MET A 539 2.53 14.26 -22.84
CA MET A 539 1.29 14.67 -22.16
C MET A 539 1.11 16.17 -22.33
N CYS A 540 -0.11 16.61 -22.67
CA CYS A 540 -0.43 18.02 -22.85
C CYS A 540 -0.86 18.67 -21.52
N ALA A 541 -0.80 20.00 -21.47
CA ALA A 541 -1.33 20.79 -20.38
C ALA A 541 -2.87 20.71 -20.32
N LEU A 542 -3.45 21.01 -19.15
CA LEU A 542 -4.90 21.08 -19.01
C LEU A 542 -5.47 22.13 -19.98
N PRO A 543 -6.43 21.77 -20.85
CA PRO A 543 -7.05 22.72 -21.78
C PRO A 543 -8.00 23.69 -21.06
N GLU A 544 -8.44 24.74 -21.75
CA GLU A 544 -9.41 25.69 -21.21
C GLU A 544 -10.76 25.03 -20.93
N ASN A 545 -11.21 24.21 -21.86
CA ASN A 545 -12.45 23.46 -21.77
C ASN A 545 -12.16 21.98 -21.97
N LEU A 546 -12.93 21.08 -21.37
CA LEU A 546 -12.69 19.66 -21.41
C LEU A 546 -13.98 18.90 -21.73
N VAL A 547 -13.90 18.03 -22.74
CA VAL A 547 -14.94 17.05 -23.07
C VAL A 547 -14.44 15.66 -22.66
N LEU A 548 -15.17 15.00 -21.78
CA LEU A 548 -14.85 13.67 -21.26
C LEU A 548 -15.93 12.69 -21.69
N GLN A 549 -15.51 11.51 -22.16
CA GLN A 549 -16.41 10.38 -22.27
C GLN A 549 -16.31 9.53 -20.99
N VAL A 550 -17.46 9.18 -20.42
CA VAL A 550 -17.53 8.19 -19.33
C VAL A 550 -17.30 6.82 -19.94
N VAL A 551 -16.20 6.16 -19.62
CA VAL A 551 -15.79 4.89 -20.24
C VAL A 551 -15.82 3.70 -19.29
N SER A 552 -16.14 3.94 -18.02
CA SER A 552 -16.43 2.91 -17.03
C SER A 552 -17.21 3.48 -15.86
N GLU A 553 -18.13 2.69 -15.32
CA GLU A 553 -19.00 3.04 -14.20
C GLU A 553 -19.02 1.89 -13.19
N ILE A 554 -18.42 2.10 -12.01
CA ILE A 554 -18.18 1.07 -11.00
C ILE A 554 -18.93 1.41 -9.72
N HIS A 555 -19.91 0.58 -9.35
CA HIS A 555 -20.77 0.78 -8.19
C HIS A 555 -20.39 -0.05 -6.96
N ASP A 556 -19.27 -0.78 -7.00
CA ASP A 556 -18.78 -1.47 -5.83
C ASP A 556 -18.49 -0.49 -4.69
N PRO A 557 -18.76 -0.85 -3.43
CA PRO A 557 -18.49 0.02 -2.28
C PRO A 557 -17.05 0.48 -2.17
N VAL A 558 -16.10 -0.33 -2.64
CA VAL A 558 -14.66 -0.04 -2.72
C VAL A 558 -14.10 -0.66 -4.00
N THR A 559 -13.35 0.11 -4.77
CA THR A 559 -12.60 -0.40 -5.92
C THR A 559 -11.11 -0.42 -5.57
N THR A 560 -10.53 -1.60 -5.58
CA THR A 560 -9.11 -1.78 -5.23
C THR A 560 -8.19 -1.36 -6.38
N THR A 561 -6.94 -1.05 -6.06
CA THR A 561 -5.94 -0.78 -7.10
C THR A 561 -5.59 -2.02 -7.93
N ASP A 562 -5.82 -3.22 -7.41
CA ASP A 562 -5.64 -4.47 -8.18
C ASP A 562 -6.76 -4.69 -9.21
N GLU A 563 -7.96 -4.13 -8.98
CA GLU A 563 -9.03 -4.08 -9.99
C GLU A 563 -8.75 -3.01 -11.04
N LEU A 564 -8.19 -1.86 -10.64
CA LEU A 564 -7.79 -0.81 -11.57
C LEU A 564 -6.59 -1.24 -12.45
N ILE A 565 -5.62 -1.93 -11.89
CA ILE A 565 -4.47 -2.49 -12.60
C ILE A 565 -3.96 -3.76 -11.90
N PRO A 566 -4.08 -4.96 -12.49
CA PRO A 566 -3.69 -6.22 -11.87
C PRO A 566 -2.21 -6.27 -11.55
N SER A 567 -1.83 -6.50 -10.29
CA SER A 567 -0.43 -6.42 -9.86
C SER A 567 0.43 -7.59 -10.34
N GLY A 568 -0.03 -8.83 -10.15
CA GLY A 568 0.75 -10.04 -10.41
C GLY A 568 1.03 -10.26 -11.90
N GLU A 569 0.00 -10.29 -12.73
CA GLU A 569 0.15 -10.58 -14.17
C GLU A 569 0.80 -9.47 -14.97
N THR A 570 0.88 -8.25 -14.41
CA THR A 570 1.46 -7.08 -15.09
C THR A 570 2.85 -6.72 -14.61
N SER A 571 3.42 -7.46 -13.67
CA SER A 571 4.70 -7.11 -13.04
C SER A 571 5.83 -6.90 -14.04
N SER A 572 5.89 -7.72 -15.08
CA SER A 572 6.93 -7.63 -16.13
C SER A 572 6.75 -6.46 -17.12
N TYR A 573 5.60 -5.78 -17.11
CA TYR A 573 5.32 -4.65 -18.02
C TYR A 573 5.46 -3.28 -17.34
N ARG A 574 5.83 -3.23 -16.07
CA ARG A 574 5.91 -1.99 -15.29
C ARG A 574 6.91 -0.95 -15.81
N SER A 575 7.86 -1.39 -16.62
CA SER A 575 8.86 -0.54 -17.29
C SER A 575 8.40 0.01 -18.65
N ASN A 576 7.18 -0.35 -19.08
CA ASN A 576 6.59 0.05 -20.35
C ASN A 576 5.21 0.67 -20.11
N PRO A 577 5.11 1.99 -19.98
CA PRO A 577 3.85 2.66 -19.65
C PRO A 577 2.70 2.33 -20.61
N LEU A 578 2.98 2.27 -21.92
CA LEU A 578 1.97 1.94 -22.95
C LEU A 578 1.55 0.47 -22.85
N GLY A 579 2.53 -0.44 -22.74
CA GLY A 579 2.26 -1.88 -22.59
C GLY A 579 1.52 -2.23 -21.31
N LEU A 580 1.85 -1.55 -20.21
CA LEU A 580 1.16 -1.72 -18.93
C LEU A 580 -0.29 -1.23 -19.00
N ALA A 581 -0.53 -0.09 -19.65
CA ALA A 581 -1.85 0.51 -19.74
C ALA A 581 -2.90 -0.39 -20.42
N GLU A 582 -2.45 -1.33 -21.28
CA GLU A 582 -3.35 -2.32 -21.91
C GLU A 582 -4.08 -3.24 -20.92
N PHE A 583 -3.61 -3.31 -19.68
CA PHE A 583 -4.21 -4.12 -18.61
C PHE A 583 -5.14 -3.32 -17.67
N THR A 584 -5.33 -2.03 -17.94
CA THR A 584 -6.18 -1.17 -17.09
C THR A 584 -7.61 -1.72 -17.06
N LEU A 585 -8.15 -1.93 -15.85
CA LEU A 585 -9.48 -2.51 -15.61
C LEU A 585 -9.73 -3.86 -16.28
N SER A 586 -8.69 -4.57 -16.74
CA SER A 586 -8.83 -5.81 -17.53
C SER A 586 -9.64 -6.90 -16.83
N ARG A 587 -9.68 -6.90 -15.51
CA ARG A 587 -10.45 -7.84 -14.68
C ARG A 587 -11.85 -7.35 -14.32
N LYS A 588 -12.04 -6.02 -14.28
CA LYS A 588 -13.28 -5.39 -13.81
C LYS A 588 -14.16 -4.92 -14.95
N ASP A 589 -13.57 -4.24 -15.93
CA ASP A 589 -14.24 -3.72 -17.13
C ASP A 589 -13.32 -3.86 -18.35
N PRO A 590 -13.29 -5.04 -18.99
CA PRO A 590 -12.42 -5.29 -20.13
C PRO A 590 -12.64 -4.37 -21.34
N ALA A 591 -13.79 -3.70 -21.43
CA ALA A 591 -14.09 -2.77 -22.52
C ALA A 591 -13.38 -1.41 -22.34
N TYR A 592 -12.97 -1.07 -21.12
CA TYR A 592 -12.38 0.21 -20.76
C TYR A 592 -11.24 0.66 -21.68
N VAL A 593 -10.26 -0.22 -21.92
CA VAL A 593 -9.05 0.15 -22.72
C VAL A 593 -9.44 0.55 -24.14
N GLY A 594 -10.34 -0.20 -24.78
CA GLY A 594 -10.84 0.11 -26.13
C GLY A 594 -11.55 1.45 -26.16
N LEU A 595 -12.48 1.70 -25.25
CA LEU A 595 -13.25 2.95 -25.17
C LEU A 595 -12.36 4.15 -24.86
N ALA A 596 -11.43 4.02 -23.90
CA ALA A 596 -10.49 5.10 -23.57
C ALA A 596 -9.60 5.48 -24.77
N LYS A 597 -9.07 4.50 -25.51
CA LYS A 597 -8.28 4.74 -26.70
C LYS A 597 -9.07 5.41 -27.81
N GLU A 598 -10.36 5.05 -27.99
CA GLU A 598 -11.20 5.68 -29.03
C GLU A 598 -11.39 7.18 -28.80
N ILE A 599 -11.66 7.60 -27.56
CA ILE A 599 -11.77 9.05 -27.30
C ILE A 599 -10.37 9.72 -27.29
N HIS A 600 -9.30 9.00 -26.90
CA HIS A 600 -7.94 9.54 -26.92
C HIS A 600 -7.46 9.91 -28.31
N LYS A 601 -7.88 9.19 -29.36
CA LYS A 601 -7.59 9.53 -30.76
C LYS A 601 -8.02 10.95 -31.12
N ALA A 602 -9.13 11.45 -30.56
CA ALA A 602 -9.57 12.82 -30.76
C ALA A 602 -8.56 13.84 -30.20
N GLN A 603 -8.00 13.56 -29.01
CA GLN A 603 -6.96 14.40 -28.43
C GLN A 603 -5.65 14.33 -29.24
N GLU A 604 -5.26 13.15 -29.70
CA GLU A 604 -4.07 12.98 -30.56
C GLU A 604 -4.23 13.74 -31.87
N ALA A 605 -5.41 13.65 -32.52
CA ALA A 605 -5.71 14.40 -33.71
C ALA A 605 -5.57 15.92 -33.47
N LEU A 606 -6.09 16.42 -32.38
CA LEU A 606 -5.98 17.83 -32.00
C LEU A 606 -4.52 18.25 -31.78
N MET A 607 -3.71 17.42 -31.14
CA MET A 607 -2.28 17.67 -30.92
C MET A 607 -1.50 17.65 -32.25
N ASP A 608 -1.95 16.89 -33.24
CA ASP A 608 -1.42 16.85 -34.59
C ASP A 608 -1.94 18.01 -35.51
N GLY A 609 -2.79 18.90 -34.95
CA GLY A 609 -3.40 19.99 -35.71
C GLY A 609 -4.49 19.53 -36.69
N LYS A 610 -5.09 18.37 -36.45
CA LYS A 610 -6.19 17.78 -37.21
C LYS A 610 -7.52 17.99 -36.50
N ASP A 611 -8.61 17.99 -37.23
CA ASP A 611 -9.96 18.05 -36.70
C ASP A 611 -10.31 16.71 -35.99
N PRO A 612 -10.64 16.72 -34.66
CA PRO A 612 -11.02 15.54 -33.91
C PRO A 612 -12.20 14.76 -34.51
N VAL A 613 -13.13 15.43 -35.18
CA VAL A 613 -14.30 14.82 -35.84
C VAL A 613 -13.88 13.85 -36.96
N THR A 614 -12.72 14.06 -37.57
CA THR A 614 -12.22 13.15 -38.65
C THR A 614 -11.89 11.75 -38.13
N VAL A 615 -11.53 11.60 -36.86
CA VAL A 615 -11.19 10.31 -36.23
C VAL A 615 -12.30 9.78 -35.34
N LYS A 616 -13.21 10.66 -34.88
CA LYS A 616 -14.37 10.30 -34.02
C LYS A 616 -15.60 11.11 -34.48
N PRO A 617 -16.31 10.67 -35.52
CA PRO A 617 -17.39 11.45 -36.18
C PRO A 617 -18.53 11.84 -35.23
N GLU A 618 -18.84 11.03 -34.19
CA GLU A 618 -19.89 11.34 -33.23
C GLU A 618 -19.64 12.61 -32.42
N LEU A 619 -18.38 13.09 -32.37
CA LEU A 619 -18.06 14.36 -31.70
C LEU A 619 -18.67 15.56 -32.44
N ALA A 620 -19.09 15.44 -33.72
CA ALA A 620 -19.74 16.52 -34.42
C ALA A 620 -21.03 16.95 -33.74
N GLU A 621 -21.91 16.01 -33.43
CA GLU A 621 -23.18 16.27 -32.72
C GLU A 621 -22.94 16.83 -31.31
N ILE A 622 -21.96 16.26 -30.59
CA ILE A 622 -21.59 16.71 -29.24
C ILE A 622 -21.07 18.15 -29.26
N MET A 623 -20.22 18.48 -30.24
CA MET A 623 -19.68 19.83 -30.38
C MET A 623 -20.75 20.84 -30.81
N ASP A 624 -21.67 20.44 -31.67
CA ASP A 624 -22.79 21.28 -32.09
C ASP A 624 -23.69 21.66 -30.90
N GLU A 625 -24.04 20.71 -30.06
CA GLU A 625 -24.81 20.96 -28.81
C GLU A 625 -24.04 21.86 -27.84
N ILE A 626 -22.73 21.64 -27.68
CA ILE A 626 -21.89 22.52 -26.83
C ILE A 626 -21.88 23.94 -27.39
N HIS A 627 -21.73 24.13 -28.70
CA HIS A 627 -21.69 25.46 -29.33
C HIS A 627 -23.00 26.23 -29.21
N VAL A 628 -24.15 25.56 -29.11
CA VAL A 628 -25.44 26.20 -28.90
C VAL A 628 -25.46 27.03 -27.61
N GLN A 629 -24.93 26.48 -26.51
CA GLN A 629 -24.90 27.15 -25.20
C GLN A 629 -23.59 27.87 -24.92
N PHE A 630 -22.47 27.40 -25.50
CA PHE A 630 -21.13 27.94 -25.33
C PHE A 630 -20.49 28.28 -26.67
N PRO A 631 -21.01 29.27 -27.40
CA PRO A 631 -20.58 29.61 -28.80
C PRO A 631 -19.11 30.03 -28.89
N GLN A 632 -18.47 30.38 -27.75
CA GLN A 632 -17.04 30.74 -27.73
C GLN A 632 -16.11 29.52 -27.59
N ALA A 633 -16.65 28.33 -27.26
CA ALA A 633 -15.86 27.12 -27.20
C ALA A 633 -15.42 26.72 -28.62
N ALA A 634 -14.15 26.89 -28.89
CA ALA A 634 -13.54 26.52 -30.16
C ALA A 634 -12.76 25.21 -30.03
N ASN A 635 -12.55 24.48 -31.12
CA ASN A 635 -11.85 23.20 -31.10
C ASN A 635 -10.43 23.30 -30.57
N ASP A 636 -9.75 24.43 -30.80
CA ASP A 636 -8.42 24.69 -30.27
C ASP A 636 -8.36 24.98 -28.75
N ASN A 637 -9.50 25.30 -28.14
CA ASN A 637 -9.66 25.56 -26.71
C ASN A 637 -10.23 24.36 -25.93
N ILE A 638 -10.58 23.27 -26.61
CA ILE A 638 -11.18 22.07 -26.03
C ILE A 638 -10.18 20.94 -26.06
N GLY A 639 -10.07 20.21 -24.94
CA GLY A 639 -9.41 18.92 -24.88
C GLY A 639 -10.42 17.78 -24.78
N PHE A 640 -10.01 16.61 -25.23
CA PHE A 640 -10.81 15.39 -25.23
C PHE A 640 -10.14 14.31 -24.39
N GLY A 641 -10.93 13.48 -23.72
CA GLY A 641 -10.41 12.34 -23.02
C GLY A 641 -11.46 11.52 -22.30
N SER A 642 -11.01 10.60 -21.47
CA SER A 642 -11.87 9.70 -20.71
C SER A 642 -11.95 10.07 -19.24
N THR A 643 -13.03 9.60 -18.63
CA THR A 643 -13.21 9.56 -17.17
C THR A 643 -13.86 8.23 -16.77
N ILE A 644 -13.63 7.84 -15.51
CA ILE A 644 -14.38 6.75 -14.88
C ILE A 644 -15.18 7.32 -13.71
N PHE A 645 -16.29 6.67 -13.40
CA PHE A 645 -16.94 6.79 -12.11
C PHE A 645 -16.63 5.56 -11.26
N ALA A 646 -16.35 5.76 -9.97
CA ALA A 646 -16.28 4.69 -8.99
C ALA A 646 -16.66 5.23 -7.61
N VAL A 647 -17.43 4.48 -6.82
CA VAL A 647 -17.91 4.92 -5.50
C VAL A 647 -16.73 5.30 -4.59
N LYS A 648 -15.76 4.40 -4.41
CA LYS A 648 -14.59 4.62 -3.54
C LYS A 648 -13.35 3.94 -4.10
N PRO A 649 -12.71 4.52 -5.13
CA PRO A 649 -11.54 3.91 -5.76
C PRO A 649 -10.25 4.12 -4.97
N GLY A 650 -9.29 3.18 -5.16
CA GLY A 650 -7.89 3.36 -4.84
C GLY A 650 -7.43 2.75 -3.53
N ASP A 651 -8.14 1.74 -3.00
CA ASP A 651 -7.60 0.90 -1.92
C ASP A 651 -6.61 -0.12 -2.50
N GLY A 652 -5.47 -0.31 -1.86
CA GLY A 652 -4.47 -1.28 -2.31
C GLY A 652 -3.06 -0.71 -2.52
N SER A 653 -2.20 -1.41 -3.27
CA SER A 653 -0.77 -1.12 -3.40
C SER A 653 -0.33 -0.47 -4.71
N ALA A 654 -0.94 -0.83 -5.83
CA ALA A 654 -0.54 -0.36 -7.17
C ALA A 654 -1.11 1.03 -7.54
N ARG A 655 -1.15 1.94 -6.59
CA ARG A 655 -1.85 3.24 -6.69
C ARG A 655 -1.30 4.15 -7.77
N GLU A 656 0.00 4.14 -7.96
CA GLU A 656 0.65 4.95 -9.00
C GLU A 656 0.24 4.45 -10.39
N GLN A 657 0.40 3.14 -10.65
CA GLN A 657 0.04 2.55 -11.94
C GLN A 657 -1.47 2.61 -12.19
N ALA A 658 -2.29 2.52 -11.15
CA ALA A 658 -3.73 2.69 -11.27
C ALA A 658 -4.13 4.08 -11.80
N ALA A 659 -3.32 5.12 -11.54
CA ALA A 659 -3.51 6.46 -12.07
C ALA A 659 -2.79 6.67 -13.41
N SER A 660 -1.49 6.33 -13.48
CA SER A 660 -0.68 6.58 -14.69
C SER A 660 -1.18 5.84 -15.92
N CYS A 661 -1.68 4.60 -15.76
CA CYS A 661 -2.22 3.84 -16.87
C CYS A 661 -3.47 4.47 -17.46
N GLN A 662 -4.36 5.01 -16.64
CA GLN A 662 -5.50 5.78 -17.12
C GLN A 662 -5.05 7.04 -17.88
N LYS A 663 -4.06 7.78 -17.34
CA LYS A 663 -3.52 8.97 -18.00
C LYS A 663 -2.89 8.65 -19.35
N VAL A 664 -2.12 7.59 -19.43
CA VAL A 664 -1.49 7.11 -20.68
C VAL A 664 -2.52 6.78 -21.75
N LEU A 665 -3.69 6.29 -21.35
CA LEU A 665 -4.83 6.01 -22.25
C LEU A 665 -5.73 7.23 -22.51
N GLY A 666 -5.30 8.44 -22.12
CA GLY A 666 -6.07 9.67 -22.34
C GLY A 666 -7.06 10.01 -21.24
N GLY A 667 -6.91 9.44 -20.03
CA GLY A 667 -7.69 9.82 -18.85
C GLY A 667 -7.36 11.22 -18.35
N TRP A 668 -8.40 12.03 -18.09
CA TRP A 668 -8.28 13.37 -17.53
C TRP A 668 -8.86 13.52 -16.14
N ALA A 669 -9.76 12.63 -15.76
CA ALA A 669 -10.41 12.69 -14.47
C ALA A 669 -10.79 11.30 -13.95
N ASN A 670 -10.96 11.21 -12.62
CA ASN A 670 -11.84 10.24 -11.99
C ASN A 670 -12.97 11.02 -11.32
N ILE A 671 -14.19 10.49 -11.33
CA ILE A 671 -15.33 11.00 -10.56
C ILE A 671 -15.65 9.95 -9.50
N ALA A 672 -15.68 10.35 -8.23
CA ALA A 672 -15.90 9.44 -7.13
C ALA A 672 -16.80 10.06 -6.06
N ASN A 673 -17.50 9.26 -5.26
CA ASN A 673 -18.15 9.77 -4.05
C ASN A 673 -17.09 10.04 -2.97
N GLU A 674 -16.07 9.18 -2.87
CA GLU A 674 -14.94 9.32 -1.96
C GLU A 674 -13.70 8.63 -2.53
N TYR A 675 -12.51 9.08 -2.22
CA TYR A 675 -11.26 8.36 -2.50
C TYR A 675 -10.86 7.49 -1.31
N ALA A 676 -10.55 6.22 -1.56
CA ALA A 676 -10.21 5.26 -0.50
C ALA A 676 -8.99 5.69 0.31
N THR A 677 -7.98 6.28 -0.34
CA THR A 677 -6.76 6.76 0.31
C THR A 677 -6.29 8.10 -0.27
N LYS A 678 -5.64 8.92 0.57
CA LYS A 678 -4.92 10.11 0.10
C LYS A 678 -3.91 9.75 -1.01
N ARG A 679 -3.26 8.61 -0.88
CA ARG A 679 -2.22 8.14 -1.80
C ARG A 679 -2.71 7.96 -3.24
N TYR A 680 -3.89 7.38 -3.44
CA TYR A 680 -4.46 7.24 -4.79
C TYR A 680 -4.82 8.60 -5.38
N ARG A 681 -5.47 9.46 -4.59
CA ARG A 681 -5.83 10.82 -4.99
C ARG A 681 -4.58 11.64 -5.37
N SER A 682 -3.50 11.57 -4.58
CA SER A 682 -2.23 12.25 -4.89
C SER A 682 -1.61 11.74 -6.19
N ASN A 683 -1.72 10.44 -6.50
CA ASN A 683 -1.24 9.91 -7.78
C ASN A 683 -2.04 10.42 -8.97
N LEU A 684 -3.37 10.55 -8.87
CA LEU A 684 -4.17 11.19 -9.91
C LEU A 684 -3.66 12.61 -10.18
N ILE A 685 -3.47 13.41 -9.13
CA ILE A 685 -2.98 14.78 -9.21
C ILE A 685 -1.60 14.84 -9.86
N ASN A 686 -0.66 14.00 -9.43
CA ASN A 686 0.70 13.97 -9.97
C ASN A 686 0.76 13.58 -11.47
N TRP A 687 -0.23 12.81 -11.93
CA TRP A 687 -0.43 12.52 -13.35
C TRP A 687 -1.33 13.54 -14.04
N GLY A 688 -1.64 14.67 -13.38
CA GLY A 688 -2.42 15.78 -13.97
C GLY A 688 -3.88 15.43 -14.21
N MET A 689 -4.41 14.44 -13.49
CA MET A 689 -5.81 14.06 -13.56
C MET A 689 -6.61 14.80 -12.47
N LEU A 690 -7.84 15.17 -12.82
CA LEU A 690 -8.78 15.86 -11.94
C LEU A 690 -9.46 14.84 -11.00
N PRO A 691 -9.22 14.91 -9.67
CA PRO A 691 -9.85 14.01 -8.71
C PRO A 691 -11.22 14.55 -8.28
N PHE A 692 -12.20 14.52 -9.16
CA PHE A 692 -13.53 15.00 -8.89
C PHE A 692 -14.24 14.19 -7.81
N VAL A 693 -14.98 14.89 -6.97
CA VAL A 693 -15.89 14.32 -5.97
C VAL A 693 -17.31 14.77 -6.30
N ILE A 694 -18.23 13.81 -6.35
CA ILE A 694 -19.67 14.02 -6.52
C ILE A 694 -20.41 13.49 -5.28
N PRO A 695 -21.46 14.17 -4.78
CA PRO A 695 -22.25 13.65 -3.68
C PRO A 695 -22.80 12.24 -3.93
N ASP A 696 -22.96 11.46 -2.88
CA ASP A 696 -23.62 10.17 -2.94
C ASP A 696 -25.09 10.34 -3.34
N GLY A 697 -25.59 9.45 -4.19
CA GLY A 697 -26.97 9.47 -4.72
C GLY A 697 -27.02 9.04 -6.20
N ASP A 698 -28.14 9.41 -6.84
CA ASP A 698 -28.34 9.12 -8.28
C ASP A 698 -27.36 9.94 -9.12
N LEU A 699 -26.62 9.23 -10.00
CA LEU A 699 -25.68 9.89 -10.91
C LEU A 699 -26.45 10.65 -12.00
N PRO A 700 -25.97 11.86 -12.37
CA PRO A 700 -26.56 12.62 -13.48
C PRO A 700 -26.20 12.08 -14.87
N PHE A 701 -25.26 11.13 -14.95
CA PHE A 701 -24.73 10.55 -16.17
C PHE A 701 -24.65 9.02 -16.05
N THR A 702 -24.47 8.35 -17.17
CA THR A 702 -24.24 6.91 -17.27
C THR A 702 -23.02 6.59 -18.11
N ASN A 703 -22.62 5.32 -18.16
CA ASN A 703 -21.54 4.87 -19.03
C ASN A 703 -21.80 5.25 -20.50
N HIS A 704 -20.77 5.70 -21.21
CA HIS A 704 -20.73 6.25 -22.56
C HIS A 704 -21.21 7.70 -22.71
N ASP A 705 -21.80 8.34 -21.71
CA ASP A 705 -22.19 9.74 -21.80
C ASP A 705 -20.98 10.66 -21.99
N TYR A 706 -21.23 11.80 -22.65
CA TYR A 706 -20.24 12.87 -22.78
C TYR A 706 -20.49 13.94 -21.73
N LEU A 707 -19.42 14.34 -21.06
CA LEU A 707 -19.42 15.37 -20.04
C LEU A 707 -18.61 16.57 -20.51
N PHE A 708 -19.18 17.76 -20.44
CA PHE A 708 -18.51 19.00 -20.80
C PHE A 708 -18.21 19.85 -19.56
N PHE A 709 -16.96 20.27 -19.42
CA PHE A 709 -16.49 21.15 -18.36
C PHE A 709 -15.95 22.45 -18.94
N PRO A 710 -16.80 23.49 -19.10
CA PRO A 710 -16.38 24.80 -19.58
C PRO A 710 -15.50 25.51 -18.56
N GLY A 711 -14.42 26.15 -19.02
CA GLY A 711 -13.52 26.93 -18.17
C GLY A 711 -12.83 26.14 -17.07
N ILE A 712 -12.64 24.84 -17.23
CA ILE A 712 -12.05 23.96 -16.20
C ILE A 712 -10.65 24.44 -15.77
N ARG A 713 -9.82 24.90 -16.72
CA ARG A 713 -8.50 25.44 -16.42
C ARG A 713 -8.60 26.63 -15.48
N LYS A 714 -9.48 27.59 -15.79
CA LYS A 714 -9.73 28.77 -14.97
C LYS A 714 -10.27 28.39 -13.58
N ALA A 715 -11.17 27.41 -13.51
CA ALA A 715 -11.70 26.92 -12.22
C ALA A 715 -10.61 26.36 -11.32
N VAL A 716 -9.63 25.64 -11.89
CA VAL A 716 -8.46 25.14 -11.15
C VAL A 716 -7.56 26.30 -10.71
N GLU A 717 -7.29 27.28 -11.58
CA GLU A 717 -6.44 28.44 -11.29
C GLU A 717 -7.05 29.33 -10.18
N GLU A 718 -8.36 29.59 -10.24
CA GLU A 718 -9.09 30.47 -9.31
C GLU A 718 -9.52 29.75 -8.02
N LYS A 719 -9.19 28.47 -7.84
CA LYS A 719 -9.52 27.68 -6.65
C LYS A 719 -11.04 27.58 -6.43
N ALA A 720 -11.80 27.38 -7.50
CA ALA A 720 -13.24 27.24 -7.42
C ALA A 720 -13.64 26.13 -6.42
N ALA A 721 -14.57 26.44 -5.51
CA ALA A 721 -15.05 25.48 -4.52
C ALA A 721 -15.92 24.40 -5.17
N GLU A 722 -16.74 24.81 -6.15
CA GLU A 722 -17.62 23.96 -6.95
C GLU A 722 -17.36 24.17 -8.42
N ILE A 723 -17.47 23.10 -9.20
CA ILE A 723 -17.26 23.10 -10.65
C ILE A 723 -18.52 22.55 -11.29
N THR A 724 -19.09 23.32 -12.21
CA THR A 724 -20.24 22.89 -12.99
C THR A 724 -19.78 22.12 -14.23
N GLY A 725 -20.19 20.86 -14.32
CA GLY A 725 -20.13 20.04 -15.51
C GLY A 725 -21.50 19.93 -16.17
N TYR A 726 -21.52 19.48 -17.39
CA TYR A 726 -22.76 19.28 -18.18
C TYR A 726 -22.73 17.90 -18.83
N VAL A 727 -23.81 17.15 -18.67
CA VAL A 727 -24.04 15.97 -19.51
C VAL A 727 -24.55 16.48 -20.86
N VAL A 728 -23.90 16.05 -21.93
CA VAL A 728 -24.26 16.46 -23.30
C VAL A 728 -25.05 15.35 -23.96
N ASP A 729 -26.29 15.60 -24.31
CA ASP A 729 -27.15 14.68 -25.05
C ASP A 729 -27.88 15.41 -26.19
N ALA A 730 -28.64 14.65 -26.99
CA ALA A 730 -29.38 15.21 -28.12
C ALA A 730 -30.47 16.24 -27.75
N ASN A 731 -30.74 16.46 -26.45
CA ASN A 731 -31.71 17.42 -25.94
C ASN A 731 -31.01 18.67 -25.32
N GLY A 732 -29.69 18.77 -25.42
CA GLY A 732 -28.88 19.85 -24.90
C GLY A 732 -27.99 19.47 -23.74
N LEU A 733 -27.62 20.46 -22.90
CA LEU A 733 -26.68 20.31 -21.81
C LEU A 733 -27.42 20.32 -20.45
N LYS A 734 -27.24 19.27 -19.67
CA LYS A 734 -27.80 19.12 -18.30
C LYS A 734 -26.73 19.37 -17.25
N PRO A 735 -26.85 20.41 -16.42
CA PRO A 735 -25.83 20.75 -15.44
C PRO A 735 -25.78 19.78 -14.28
N PHE A 736 -24.57 19.54 -13.75
CA PHE A 736 -24.30 18.88 -12.48
C PHE A 736 -23.09 19.52 -11.81
N THR A 737 -22.89 19.25 -10.51
CA THR A 737 -21.81 19.87 -9.75
C THR A 737 -20.85 18.82 -9.22
N VAL A 738 -19.55 19.10 -9.32
CA VAL A 738 -18.47 18.33 -8.72
C VAL A 738 -17.53 19.26 -7.94
N THR A 739 -16.73 18.70 -7.05
CA THR A 739 -15.66 19.43 -6.34
C THR A 739 -14.32 18.74 -6.56
N LEU A 740 -13.21 19.47 -6.40
CA LEU A 740 -11.86 18.89 -6.39
C LEU A 740 -11.36 18.58 -4.98
N GLY A 741 -12.11 19.00 -3.94
CA GLY A 741 -11.62 19.01 -2.58
C GLY A 741 -10.45 19.98 -2.39
N GLU A 742 -9.70 19.82 -1.32
CA GLU A 742 -8.54 20.68 -1.07
C GLU A 742 -7.34 20.25 -1.92
N LEU A 743 -6.74 21.22 -2.57
CA LEU A 743 -5.49 21.10 -3.34
C LEU A 743 -4.49 22.13 -2.82
N THR A 744 -3.24 21.75 -2.72
CA THR A 744 -2.13 22.70 -2.51
C THR A 744 -1.91 23.52 -3.79
N ASP A 745 -1.19 24.64 -3.68
CA ASP A 745 -0.84 25.45 -4.85
C ASP A 745 0.06 24.68 -5.82
N GLU A 746 0.95 23.83 -5.32
CA GLU A 746 1.78 22.95 -6.12
C GLU A 746 0.94 21.90 -6.87
N GLU A 747 0.03 21.22 -6.21
CA GLU A 747 -0.88 20.25 -6.82
C GLU A 747 -1.69 20.86 -7.95
N ARG A 748 -2.16 22.12 -7.78
CA ARG A 748 -2.85 22.87 -8.83
C ARG A 748 -1.96 23.10 -10.04
N GLN A 749 -0.70 23.54 -9.82
CA GLN A 749 0.24 23.76 -10.91
C GLN A 749 0.57 22.48 -11.66
N ILE A 750 0.69 21.34 -10.97
CA ILE A 750 0.89 20.04 -11.61
C ILE A 750 -0.28 19.69 -12.52
N ILE A 751 -1.52 19.85 -12.05
CA ILE A 751 -2.73 19.63 -12.86
C ILE A 751 -2.74 20.55 -14.08
N LEU A 752 -2.48 21.85 -13.89
CA LEU A 752 -2.47 22.85 -14.96
C LEU A 752 -1.41 22.55 -16.03
N LYS A 753 -0.24 22.05 -15.64
CA LYS A 753 0.83 21.64 -16.55
C LYS A 753 0.60 20.26 -17.19
N GLY A 754 -0.41 19.52 -16.74
CA GLY A 754 -0.82 18.22 -17.30
C GLY A 754 -0.19 16.99 -16.65
N CYS A 755 0.95 17.13 -15.95
CA CYS A 755 1.56 16.12 -15.08
C CYS A 755 2.82 16.66 -14.40
N LEU A 756 3.32 15.91 -13.42
CA LEU A 756 4.53 16.24 -12.68
C LEU A 756 5.78 16.38 -13.59
N ILE A 757 5.88 15.55 -14.63
CA ILE A 757 7.00 15.62 -15.59
C ILE A 757 7.02 17.00 -16.27
N ASN A 758 5.88 17.46 -16.75
CA ASN A 758 5.77 18.76 -17.40
C ASN A 758 5.99 19.93 -16.41
N TYR A 759 5.48 19.79 -15.20
CA TYR A 759 5.67 20.77 -14.13
C TYR A 759 7.15 20.99 -13.82
N ASN A 760 7.95 19.93 -13.82
CA ASN A 760 9.39 19.97 -13.51
C ASN A 760 10.29 20.28 -14.74
N ARG A 761 9.76 20.19 -15.96
CA ARG A 761 10.55 20.59 -17.14
C ARG A 761 10.85 22.07 -17.06
N VAL A 762 12.12 22.39 -16.91
CA VAL A 762 12.62 23.75 -17.14
C VAL A 762 12.50 23.99 -18.64
N GLU A 763 11.78 25.01 -19.05
CA GLU A 763 11.79 25.47 -20.45
C GLU A 763 13.26 25.79 -20.82
N LYS A 764 13.82 24.98 -21.71
CA LYS A 764 15.16 25.16 -22.23
C LYS A 764 15.15 26.28 -23.27
#